data_2081987f97501413403cb711fb9b0b31
#
_entry.id   2081987f97501413403cb711fb9b0b31
#
_cell.length_a   1.000
_cell.length_b   1.000
_cell.length_c   1.000
_cell.angle_alpha   90.00
_cell.angle_beta   90.00
_cell.angle_gamma   90.00
#
_symmetry.space_group_name_H-M   'P 1'
#
loop_
_entity.id
_entity.type
_entity.pdbx_description
1 polymer ?
#
loop_
_entity_poly.entity_id
_entity_poly.type
_entity_poly.pdbx_seq_one_letter_code
_entity_poly.pdbx_strand_id
1 'polypeptide(L)'
;MQTVETIIKGIVITMNVEGAIYDDGAIAINGDSIVAVGAANEIIKGYAASQTLDFSGRAVIPGFVNAHTHIPMTLLRGLADDLRLDVWLFGYVMPVEHEFVSPDFCRLGSSIACAEMIKSGITSFADMYYFEEDVAKATAEAGMRGVCGQTVLKFPSPDAKSYEDSLASARDFIQRWKNHPLIVPAVSPHAPYTCTPEILRACSALAQEFDVPLHTHISETAFEVDNMRRENGMPVVPWIKKHGVLEAKVLAAHCVHIDAGEMRTFKNANVGVAHNPTSNLKLASGIAPVVKMLETGLNVGIGTDGPASNNDLDMLEEIRLTAILAKTANNDPTVLPARKALEMATRLGANALHIGNITGSLEVGKRADITVIDLSPIHNSPKFSRDPNAIYSQIVYASHATDVSDVMCNGKWLMRERKLLTLDEKSLLESASEYAKKVDTFLIKRERSVLSKLIAIGGVTQEESFEVQVKARVDDPQKTLEALASDQLTLIRKAHYHEFDTYFLFHDETDRVRYREDEFIDDAGKVTQARYRLTLIGQGTEAQFENSVMLSRSRYLAPATQSLRFYREYFKPSEILEIEKDRRRWLVVYRGVEFFINLDRLIKPEASGHYIEIKSRTWSKRDADDKAKLIGELLNLLGAKQDKTVTEGYVKMAEES
;
A
#
# COMPACT_ATOMS: atom_id res chain seq x y z
N MET A 1 -40.95 33.53 17.63
CA MET A 1 -40.35 32.51 16.79
C MET A 1 -39.05 33.03 16.24
N GLN A 2 -38.00 32.25 16.39
CA GLN A 2 -36.71 32.56 15.75
C GLN A 2 -36.77 32.12 14.29
N THR A 3 -36.28 32.95 13.35
CA THR A 3 -36.27 32.60 11.94
C THR A 3 -35.06 31.75 11.60
N VAL A 4 -35.28 30.69 10.84
CA VAL A 4 -34.23 29.78 10.32
C VAL A 4 -34.44 29.52 8.83
N GLU A 5 -33.42 29.02 8.14
CA GLU A 5 -33.54 28.72 6.72
C GLU A 5 -34.30 27.42 6.46
N THR A 6 -33.99 26.36 7.21
CA THR A 6 -34.53 25.02 6.93
C THR A 6 -34.95 24.31 8.21
N ILE A 7 -36.09 23.63 8.20
CA ILE A 7 -36.47 22.60 9.17
C ILE A 7 -36.57 21.26 8.44
N ILE A 8 -35.90 20.25 8.99
CA ILE A 8 -35.95 18.85 8.50
C ILE A 8 -36.73 18.04 9.55
N LYS A 9 -37.81 17.35 9.13
CA LYS A 9 -38.61 16.44 9.96
C LYS A 9 -38.37 14.99 9.58
N GLY A 10 -38.39 14.07 10.56
CA GLY A 10 -38.24 12.63 10.32
C GLY A 10 -38.01 11.88 11.63
N ILE A 11 -37.58 10.61 11.55
CA ILE A 11 -37.06 9.87 12.70
C ILE A 11 -35.65 10.36 12.95
N VAL A 12 -35.45 11.27 13.90
CA VAL A 12 -34.16 11.90 14.17
C VAL A 12 -33.34 11.05 15.14
N ILE A 13 -32.20 10.54 14.69
CA ILE A 13 -31.23 9.78 15.51
C ILE A 13 -30.00 10.66 15.67
N THR A 14 -29.81 11.22 16.83
CA THR A 14 -28.79 12.27 17.03
C THR A 14 -27.35 11.77 17.03
N MET A 15 -27.12 10.52 17.37
CA MET A 15 -25.81 9.93 17.63
C MET A 15 -24.95 10.71 18.65
N ASN A 16 -25.58 11.57 19.46
CA ASN A 16 -24.91 12.22 20.58
C ASN A 16 -24.56 11.23 21.69
N VAL A 17 -23.90 11.68 22.75
CA VAL A 17 -23.44 10.79 23.84
C VAL A 17 -24.62 10.08 24.52
N GLU A 18 -25.74 10.78 24.71
CA GLU A 18 -26.98 10.28 25.32
C GLU A 18 -27.69 9.27 24.38
N GLY A 19 -27.47 9.36 23.06
CA GLY A 19 -28.12 8.52 22.04
C GLY A 19 -29.60 8.84 21.91
N ALA A 20 -29.95 10.12 21.91
CA ALA A 20 -31.35 10.56 21.80
C ALA A 20 -31.92 10.18 20.42
N ILE A 21 -33.13 9.60 20.44
CA ILE A 21 -33.94 9.29 19.27
C ILE A 21 -35.29 10.02 19.43
N TYR A 22 -35.73 10.67 18.35
CA TYR A 22 -37.05 11.33 18.25
C TYR A 22 -37.81 10.72 17.08
N ASP A 23 -38.82 9.87 17.35
CA ASP A 23 -39.64 9.19 16.31
C ASP A 23 -40.38 10.19 15.42
N ASP A 24 -40.88 11.28 15.99
CA ASP A 24 -41.37 12.50 15.30
C ASP A 24 -40.46 13.66 15.70
N GLY A 25 -39.27 13.68 15.09
CA GLY A 25 -38.22 14.64 15.39
C GLY A 25 -38.10 15.73 14.32
N ALA A 26 -37.43 16.82 14.70
CA ALA A 26 -37.05 17.86 13.76
C ALA A 26 -35.69 18.47 14.10
N ILE A 27 -35.03 18.98 13.06
CA ILE A 27 -33.76 19.71 13.10
C ILE A 27 -34.00 21.08 12.48
N ALA A 28 -33.69 22.15 13.22
CA ALA A 28 -33.66 23.51 12.67
C ALA A 28 -32.23 23.88 12.28
N ILE A 29 -32.04 24.37 11.04
CA ILE A 29 -30.76 24.69 10.44
C ILE A 29 -30.78 26.15 9.97
N ASN A 30 -29.70 26.87 10.27
CA ASN A 30 -29.50 28.23 9.78
C ASN A 30 -28.09 28.32 9.17
N GLY A 31 -28.01 28.65 7.90
CA GLY A 31 -26.77 28.59 7.16
C GLY A 31 -26.18 27.17 7.13
N ASP A 32 -24.99 27.03 7.68
CA ASP A 32 -24.24 25.77 7.74
C ASP A 32 -24.40 24.99 9.05
N SER A 33 -25.18 25.52 10.03
CA SER A 33 -25.12 25.04 11.40
C SER A 33 -26.51 24.60 11.90
N ILE A 34 -26.50 23.56 12.75
CA ILE A 34 -27.68 23.11 13.49
C ILE A 34 -27.94 24.10 14.66
N VAL A 35 -29.14 24.67 14.73
CA VAL A 35 -29.53 25.62 15.77
C VAL A 35 -30.49 25.03 16.79
N ALA A 36 -31.22 23.96 16.42
CA ALA A 36 -32.03 23.19 17.37
C ALA A 36 -32.27 21.77 16.85
N VAL A 37 -32.44 20.82 17.77
CA VAL A 37 -32.82 19.42 17.47
C VAL A 37 -33.71 18.92 18.62
N GLY A 38 -34.80 18.21 18.30
CA GLY A 38 -35.74 17.73 19.30
C GLY A 38 -37.03 17.19 18.71
N ALA A 39 -38.08 17.11 19.56
CA ALA A 39 -39.41 16.74 19.12
C ALA A 39 -39.96 17.76 18.11
N ALA A 40 -40.58 17.30 17.02
CA ALA A 40 -41.02 18.18 15.93
C ALA A 40 -41.98 19.28 16.38
N ASN A 41 -42.89 18.96 17.29
CA ASN A 41 -43.86 19.92 17.83
C ASN A 41 -43.18 21.07 18.61
N GLU A 42 -42.08 20.82 19.29
CA GLU A 42 -41.32 21.84 20.03
C GLU A 42 -40.51 22.72 19.05
N ILE A 43 -39.84 22.11 18.10
CA ILE A 43 -39.03 22.83 17.10
C ILE A 43 -39.92 23.73 16.24
N ILE A 44 -41.06 23.24 15.74
CA ILE A 44 -41.99 24.03 14.90
C ILE A 44 -42.63 25.17 15.68
N LYS A 45 -42.87 25.01 16.99
CA LYS A 45 -43.36 26.11 17.84
C LYS A 45 -42.29 27.19 18.10
N GLY A 46 -41.02 26.80 18.20
CA GLY A 46 -39.90 27.70 18.49
C GLY A 46 -39.36 28.45 17.28
N TYR A 47 -39.42 27.83 16.10
CA TYR A 47 -38.74 28.30 14.88
C TYR A 47 -39.70 28.46 13.71
N ALA A 48 -39.51 29.53 12.92
CA ALA A 48 -40.17 29.75 11.63
C ALA A 48 -39.13 29.54 10.51
N ALA A 49 -39.35 28.56 9.64
CA ALA A 49 -38.41 28.23 8.56
C ALA A 49 -38.87 28.78 7.21
N SER A 50 -37.90 29.17 6.36
CA SER A 50 -38.16 29.49 4.96
C SER A 50 -38.52 28.22 4.16
N GLN A 51 -37.98 27.06 4.54
CA GLN A 51 -38.30 25.76 3.95
C GLN A 51 -38.49 24.71 5.05
N THR A 52 -39.53 23.90 4.94
CA THR A 52 -39.74 22.71 5.78
C THR A 52 -39.75 21.47 4.89
N LEU A 53 -38.88 20.51 5.20
CA LEU A 53 -38.76 19.23 4.49
C LEU A 53 -39.26 18.12 5.39
N ASP A 54 -40.19 17.33 4.89
CA ASP A 54 -40.82 16.23 5.63
C ASP A 54 -40.31 14.88 5.11
N PHE A 55 -39.54 14.20 5.93
CA PHE A 55 -39.02 12.84 5.73
C PHE A 55 -39.69 11.86 6.70
N SER A 56 -40.97 12.03 6.99
CA SER A 56 -41.70 11.13 7.87
C SER A 56 -41.54 9.67 7.47
N GLY A 57 -41.19 8.81 8.43
CA GLY A 57 -40.92 7.39 8.20
C GLY A 57 -39.51 7.05 7.72
N ARG A 58 -38.66 8.08 7.47
CA ARG A 58 -37.23 7.92 7.13
C ARG A 58 -36.36 8.27 8.33
N ALA A 59 -35.20 7.61 8.43
CA ALA A 59 -34.20 7.97 9.45
C ALA A 59 -33.39 9.18 8.99
N VAL A 60 -33.30 10.19 9.86
CA VAL A 60 -32.45 11.39 9.71
C VAL A 60 -31.33 11.26 10.71
N ILE A 61 -30.11 11.03 10.22
CA ILE A 61 -28.92 10.73 11.02
C ILE A 61 -27.78 11.70 10.67
N PRO A 62 -26.72 11.81 11.49
CA PRO A 62 -25.50 12.49 11.05
C PRO A 62 -24.95 11.81 9.81
N GLY A 63 -24.38 12.58 8.89
CA GLY A 63 -23.66 12.02 7.76
C GLY A 63 -22.56 11.08 8.22
N PHE A 64 -22.35 10.00 7.48
CA PHE A 64 -21.29 9.05 7.79
C PHE A 64 -19.91 9.66 7.64
N VAL A 65 -18.98 9.17 8.46
CA VAL A 65 -17.58 9.57 8.50
C VAL A 65 -16.74 8.38 8.06
N ASN A 66 -16.13 8.46 6.88
CA ASN A 66 -15.15 7.51 6.39
C ASN A 66 -13.77 7.84 6.98
N ALA A 67 -13.32 7.04 7.95
CA ALA A 67 -12.16 7.39 8.76
C ALA A 67 -10.81 7.21 8.04
N HIS A 68 -10.77 6.53 6.89
CA HIS A 68 -9.56 6.34 6.10
C HIS A 68 -9.91 5.90 4.68
N THR A 69 -9.32 6.58 3.70
CA THR A 69 -9.42 6.20 2.29
C THR A 69 -8.28 6.80 1.47
N HIS A 70 -8.20 6.41 0.18
CA HIS A 70 -7.32 6.93 -0.86
C HIS A 70 -8.20 7.24 -2.09
N ILE A 71 -8.92 8.38 -2.02
CA ILE A 71 -10.04 8.63 -2.95
C ILE A 71 -9.66 8.69 -4.44
N PRO A 72 -8.46 9.16 -4.86
CA PRO A 72 -8.07 9.10 -6.27
C PRO A 72 -7.95 7.68 -6.83
N MET A 73 -7.76 6.66 -5.97
CA MET A 73 -7.66 5.26 -6.37
C MET A 73 -8.97 4.67 -6.92
N THR A 74 -10.06 5.42 -7.00
CA THR A 74 -11.27 5.00 -7.73
C THR A 74 -10.97 4.66 -9.18
N LEU A 75 -9.97 5.32 -9.79
CA LEU A 75 -9.49 5.02 -11.15
C LEU A 75 -8.63 3.75 -11.23
N LEU A 76 -8.28 3.14 -10.11
CA LEU A 76 -7.52 1.90 -9.99
C LEU A 76 -8.36 0.73 -9.46
N ARG A 77 -9.65 0.91 -9.31
CA ARG A 77 -10.60 -0.09 -8.81
C ARG A 77 -10.57 -1.34 -9.70
N GLY A 78 -10.36 -2.51 -9.08
CA GLY A 78 -10.28 -3.79 -9.78
C GLY A 78 -9.03 -3.96 -10.65
N LEU A 79 -8.01 -3.09 -10.48
CA LEU A 79 -6.75 -3.17 -11.22
C LEU A 79 -6.03 -4.50 -11.01
N ALA A 80 -6.02 -5.00 -9.78
CA ALA A 80 -5.34 -6.22 -9.38
C ALA A 80 -5.98 -6.77 -8.11
N ASP A 81 -6.74 -7.84 -8.24
CA ASP A 81 -7.44 -8.49 -7.14
C ASP A 81 -6.79 -9.84 -6.78
N ASP A 82 -7.11 -10.38 -5.59
CA ASP A 82 -6.69 -11.69 -5.10
C ASP A 82 -5.16 -11.86 -5.00
N LEU A 83 -4.44 -10.78 -4.70
CA LEU A 83 -3.01 -10.75 -4.52
C LEU A 83 -2.64 -10.42 -3.08
N ARG A 84 -1.44 -10.86 -2.66
CA ARG A 84 -0.87 -10.43 -1.38
C ARG A 84 -0.50 -8.95 -1.42
N LEU A 85 -0.57 -8.27 -0.28
CA LEU A 85 -0.35 -6.83 -0.16
C LEU A 85 0.95 -6.36 -0.84
N ASP A 86 2.08 -7.06 -0.62
CA ASP A 86 3.36 -6.69 -1.20
C ASP A 86 3.37 -6.81 -2.73
N VAL A 87 2.79 -7.87 -3.29
CA VAL A 87 2.67 -8.08 -4.74
C VAL A 87 1.68 -7.09 -5.35
N TRP A 88 0.55 -6.87 -4.69
CA TRP A 88 -0.46 -5.90 -5.08
C TRP A 88 0.13 -4.48 -5.14
N LEU A 89 0.78 -4.04 -4.04
CA LEU A 89 1.30 -2.68 -3.94
C LEU A 89 2.50 -2.45 -4.86
N PHE A 90 3.59 -3.23 -4.69
CA PHE A 90 4.85 -2.99 -5.42
C PHE A 90 4.85 -3.54 -6.84
N GLY A 91 4.05 -4.57 -7.10
CA GLY A 91 3.97 -5.20 -8.43
C GLY A 91 2.98 -4.53 -9.38
N TYR A 92 1.89 -3.97 -8.88
CA TYR A 92 0.81 -3.44 -9.71
C TYR A 92 0.46 -2.00 -9.42
N VAL A 93 0.11 -1.65 -8.18
CA VAL A 93 -0.41 -0.32 -7.84
C VAL A 93 0.65 0.76 -8.05
N MET A 94 1.78 0.70 -7.34
CA MET A 94 2.83 1.72 -7.45
C MET A 94 3.37 1.93 -8.87
N PRO A 95 3.60 0.89 -9.71
CA PRO A 95 4.00 1.11 -11.11
C PRO A 95 2.95 1.84 -11.95
N VAL A 96 1.65 1.59 -11.70
CA VAL A 96 0.57 2.32 -12.39
C VAL A 96 0.45 3.73 -11.84
N GLU A 97 0.57 3.93 -10.54
CA GLU A 97 0.61 5.25 -9.92
C GLU A 97 1.76 6.10 -10.48
N HIS A 98 2.96 5.53 -10.58
CA HIS A 98 4.12 6.24 -11.14
C HIS A 98 3.91 6.72 -12.59
N GLU A 99 3.17 5.95 -13.39
CA GLU A 99 2.92 6.27 -14.81
C GLU A 99 1.75 7.23 -15.00
N PHE A 100 0.67 7.10 -14.22
CA PHE A 100 -0.60 7.76 -14.50
C PHE A 100 -1.01 8.82 -13.48
N VAL A 101 -0.53 8.76 -12.23
CA VAL A 101 -0.95 9.71 -11.21
C VAL A 101 -0.43 11.11 -11.55
N SER A 102 -1.36 12.03 -11.63
CA SER A 102 -1.18 13.42 -12.02
C SER A 102 -2.26 14.27 -11.35
N PRO A 103 -2.17 15.62 -11.38
CA PRO A 103 -3.26 16.48 -10.90
C PRO A 103 -4.61 16.13 -11.47
N ASP A 104 -4.70 15.89 -12.79
CA ASP A 104 -5.96 15.53 -13.47
C ASP A 104 -6.49 14.17 -13.04
N PHE A 105 -5.59 13.17 -12.87
CA PHE A 105 -5.95 11.86 -12.34
C PHE A 105 -6.54 12.00 -10.93
N CYS A 106 -5.85 12.70 -10.03
CA CYS A 106 -6.31 12.89 -8.66
C CYS A 106 -7.63 13.65 -8.61
N ARG A 107 -7.79 14.70 -9.41
CA ARG A 107 -9.04 15.46 -9.49
C ARG A 107 -10.22 14.61 -9.97
N LEU A 108 -10.04 13.86 -11.07
CA LEU A 108 -11.09 12.99 -11.60
C LEU A 108 -11.44 11.85 -10.63
N GLY A 109 -10.43 11.12 -10.14
CA GLY A 109 -10.63 10.02 -9.20
C GLY A 109 -11.33 10.48 -7.93
N SER A 110 -10.92 11.63 -7.37
CA SER A 110 -11.57 12.24 -6.20
C SER A 110 -13.01 12.64 -6.47
N SER A 111 -13.32 13.18 -7.66
CA SER A 111 -14.70 13.55 -8.01
C SER A 111 -15.61 12.31 -8.10
N ILE A 112 -15.11 11.20 -8.66
CA ILE A 112 -15.83 9.92 -8.71
C ILE A 112 -16.06 9.37 -7.31
N ALA A 113 -15.02 9.38 -6.46
CA ALA A 113 -15.12 8.95 -5.07
C ALA A 113 -16.15 9.78 -4.30
N CYS A 114 -16.12 11.11 -4.44
CA CYS A 114 -17.11 11.98 -3.82
C CYS A 114 -18.52 11.63 -4.26
N ALA A 115 -18.75 11.38 -5.56
CA ALA A 115 -20.06 10.97 -6.08
C ALA A 115 -20.56 9.68 -5.44
N GLU A 116 -19.69 8.68 -5.31
CA GLU A 116 -20.00 7.40 -4.69
C GLU A 116 -20.24 7.53 -3.18
N MET A 117 -19.36 8.22 -2.47
CA MET A 117 -19.49 8.48 -1.04
C MET A 117 -20.78 9.25 -0.70
N ILE A 118 -21.13 10.26 -1.48
CA ILE A 118 -22.41 10.98 -1.30
C ILE A 118 -23.58 9.99 -1.47
N LYS A 119 -23.54 9.12 -2.48
CA LYS A 119 -24.61 8.12 -2.73
C LYS A 119 -24.69 7.05 -1.63
N SER A 120 -23.62 6.82 -0.87
CA SER A 120 -23.62 5.93 0.30
C SER A 120 -23.85 6.65 1.64
N GLY A 121 -24.08 7.98 1.62
CA GLY A 121 -24.41 8.75 2.82
C GLY A 121 -23.22 9.29 3.60
N ILE A 122 -22.02 9.23 3.05
CA ILE A 122 -20.80 9.81 3.64
C ILE A 122 -20.80 11.33 3.38
N THR A 123 -20.53 12.11 4.42
CA THR A 123 -20.37 13.57 4.34
C THR A 123 -18.96 14.02 4.65
N SER A 124 -18.21 13.18 5.37
CA SER A 124 -16.84 13.49 5.81
C SER A 124 -15.93 12.28 5.63
N PHE A 125 -14.68 12.52 5.26
CA PHE A 125 -13.68 11.44 5.11
C PHE A 125 -12.28 11.92 5.46
N ALA A 126 -11.36 10.96 5.70
CA ALA A 126 -9.93 11.22 5.78
C ALA A 126 -9.22 10.54 4.60
N ASP A 127 -8.53 11.35 3.80
CA ASP A 127 -7.71 10.93 2.66
C ASP A 127 -6.23 11.10 2.94
N MET A 128 -5.42 10.26 2.30
CA MET A 128 -3.98 10.44 2.18
C MET A 128 -3.53 9.96 0.81
N TYR A 129 -3.04 10.88 -0.01
CA TYR A 129 -2.60 10.55 -1.35
C TYR A 129 -1.55 11.55 -1.87
N TYR A 130 -1.34 11.58 -3.17
CA TYR A 130 -0.49 12.51 -3.90
C TYR A 130 -1.33 13.65 -4.50
N PHE A 131 -0.72 14.80 -4.79
CA PHE A 131 -1.42 15.97 -5.34
C PHE A 131 -2.64 16.39 -4.51
N GLU A 132 -2.49 16.44 -3.19
CA GLU A 132 -3.58 16.74 -2.25
C GLU A 132 -4.27 18.08 -2.49
N GLU A 133 -3.61 19.01 -3.14
CA GLU A 133 -4.23 20.26 -3.62
C GLU A 133 -5.41 20.00 -4.57
N ASP A 134 -5.25 19.03 -5.48
CA ASP A 134 -6.28 18.69 -6.48
C ASP A 134 -7.36 17.79 -5.87
N VAL A 135 -7.00 16.93 -4.92
CA VAL A 135 -7.95 16.18 -4.06
C VAL A 135 -8.83 17.14 -3.27
N ALA A 136 -8.24 18.12 -2.60
CA ALA A 136 -8.96 19.11 -1.80
C ALA A 136 -9.89 19.99 -2.66
N LYS A 137 -9.45 20.41 -3.84
CA LYS A 137 -10.30 21.16 -4.79
C LYS A 137 -11.51 20.35 -5.23
N ALA A 138 -11.31 19.11 -5.67
CA ALA A 138 -12.41 18.23 -6.08
C ALA A 138 -13.40 17.98 -4.93
N THR A 139 -12.89 17.77 -3.72
CA THR A 139 -13.68 17.59 -2.50
C THR A 139 -14.53 18.82 -2.17
N ALA A 140 -13.91 20.01 -2.21
CA ALA A 140 -14.61 21.27 -1.94
C ALA A 140 -15.66 21.59 -3.01
N GLU A 141 -15.38 21.32 -4.29
CA GLU A 141 -16.31 21.45 -5.42
C GLU A 141 -17.50 20.49 -5.30
N ALA A 142 -17.26 19.25 -4.86
CA ALA A 142 -18.31 18.29 -4.56
C ALA A 142 -19.16 18.70 -3.33
N GLY A 143 -18.65 19.61 -2.50
CA GLY A 143 -19.31 20.08 -1.27
C GLY A 143 -19.11 19.17 -0.07
N MET A 144 -18.24 18.18 -0.14
CA MET A 144 -17.93 17.25 0.96
C MET A 144 -16.89 17.81 1.93
N ARG A 145 -16.84 17.26 3.14
CA ARG A 145 -15.82 17.56 4.14
C ARG A 145 -14.67 16.55 4.04
N GLY A 146 -13.42 17.01 3.82
CA GLY A 146 -12.23 16.18 3.75
C GLY A 146 -11.18 16.56 4.79
N VAL A 147 -10.65 15.57 5.50
CA VAL A 147 -9.34 15.65 6.18
C VAL A 147 -8.32 15.14 5.16
N CYS A 148 -7.64 16.08 4.50
CA CYS A 148 -6.80 15.79 3.33
C CYS A 148 -5.31 15.87 3.74
N GLY A 149 -4.58 14.76 3.56
CA GLY A 149 -3.22 14.62 4.05
C GLY A 149 -2.18 14.38 2.97
N GLN A 150 -1.31 15.36 2.73
CA GLN A 150 -0.19 15.21 1.80
C GLN A 150 0.73 14.06 2.21
N THR A 151 0.89 13.07 1.33
CA THR A 151 1.72 11.88 1.59
C THR A 151 3.21 12.22 1.58
N VAL A 152 3.94 11.66 2.56
CA VAL A 152 5.40 11.79 2.68
C VAL A 152 6.04 10.40 2.72
N LEU A 153 7.03 10.15 1.85
CA LEU A 153 7.73 8.89 1.67
C LEU A 153 9.25 9.11 1.67
N LYS A 154 10.03 8.06 2.01
CA LYS A 154 11.50 8.08 1.94
C LYS A 154 12.07 7.95 0.52
N PHE A 155 11.24 7.69 -0.47
CA PHE A 155 11.60 7.57 -1.89
C PHE A 155 10.73 8.50 -2.73
N PRO A 156 11.13 8.81 -3.99
CA PRO A 156 10.34 9.68 -4.87
C PRO A 156 8.90 9.20 -5.04
N SER A 157 7.97 10.15 -5.05
CA SER A 157 6.55 9.96 -5.32
C SER A 157 6.15 10.63 -6.63
N PRO A 158 4.94 10.40 -7.16
CA PRO A 158 4.47 11.07 -8.38
C PRO A 158 4.52 12.61 -8.34
N ASP A 159 4.39 13.19 -7.15
CA ASP A 159 4.31 14.64 -6.91
C ASP A 159 5.56 15.25 -6.24
N ALA A 160 6.54 14.43 -5.82
CA ALA A 160 7.75 14.93 -5.15
C ALA A 160 8.98 14.06 -5.44
N LYS A 161 10.13 14.72 -5.63
CA LYS A 161 11.41 14.05 -5.90
C LYS A 161 12.11 13.57 -4.63
N SER A 162 11.78 14.15 -3.50
CA SER A 162 12.34 13.84 -2.18
C SER A 162 11.29 14.05 -1.07
N TYR A 163 11.57 13.55 0.12
CA TYR A 163 10.67 13.78 1.25
C TYR A 163 10.68 15.26 1.70
N GLU A 164 11.76 15.98 1.48
CA GLU A 164 11.83 17.43 1.74
C GLU A 164 10.87 18.20 0.84
N ASP A 165 10.79 17.82 -0.45
CA ASP A 165 9.81 18.39 -1.39
C ASP A 165 8.38 18.08 -0.94
N SER A 166 8.10 16.85 -0.51
CA SER A 166 6.78 16.47 0.03
C SER A 166 6.41 17.25 1.28
N LEU A 167 7.35 17.47 2.21
CA LEU A 167 7.14 18.30 3.41
C LEU A 167 6.91 19.76 3.08
N ALA A 168 7.63 20.30 2.10
CA ALA A 168 7.40 21.67 1.63
C ALA A 168 6.01 21.80 1.02
N SER A 169 5.61 20.86 0.17
CA SER A 169 4.26 20.80 -0.40
C SER A 169 3.17 20.67 0.69
N ALA A 170 3.40 19.83 1.70
CA ALA A 170 2.48 19.72 2.84
C ALA A 170 2.33 21.03 3.60
N ARG A 171 3.44 21.76 3.84
CA ARG A 171 3.41 23.07 4.49
C ARG A 171 2.59 24.07 3.69
N ASP A 172 2.85 24.19 2.39
CA ASP A 172 2.14 25.11 1.48
C ASP A 172 0.65 24.77 1.41
N PHE A 173 0.31 23.47 1.33
CA PHE A 173 -1.05 22.97 1.37
C PHE A 173 -1.77 23.37 2.66
N ILE A 174 -1.16 23.15 3.83
CA ILE A 174 -1.73 23.54 5.12
C ILE A 174 -1.98 25.04 5.18
N GLN A 175 -1.03 25.85 4.77
CA GLN A 175 -1.17 27.33 4.80
C GLN A 175 -2.33 27.80 3.92
N ARG A 176 -2.54 27.16 2.77
CA ARG A 176 -3.58 27.53 1.82
C ARG A 176 -4.99 27.13 2.29
N TRP A 177 -5.13 25.93 2.86
CA TRP A 177 -6.42 25.36 3.18
C TRP A 177 -6.81 25.50 4.67
N LYS A 178 -5.90 25.92 5.53
CA LYS A 178 -6.20 26.19 6.93
C LYS A 178 -7.36 27.20 7.02
N ASN A 179 -8.38 26.84 7.81
CA ASN A 179 -9.63 27.57 7.98
C ASN A 179 -10.63 27.48 6.81
N HIS A 180 -10.43 26.61 5.83
CA HIS A 180 -11.47 26.35 4.85
C HIS A 180 -12.66 25.62 5.51
N PRO A 181 -13.92 25.96 5.18
CA PRO A 181 -15.10 25.41 5.87
C PRO A 181 -15.29 23.90 5.68
N LEU A 182 -14.75 23.32 4.61
CA LEU A 182 -14.88 21.91 4.26
C LEU A 182 -13.56 21.12 4.34
N ILE A 183 -12.43 21.76 4.13
CA ILE A 183 -11.14 21.06 4.06
C ILE A 183 -10.35 21.27 5.34
N VAL A 184 -9.97 20.19 5.98
CA VAL A 184 -9.05 20.14 7.12
C VAL A 184 -7.73 19.55 6.61
N PRO A 185 -6.69 20.37 6.42
CA PRO A 185 -5.41 19.86 5.95
C PRO A 185 -4.75 18.98 7.02
N ALA A 186 -4.01 17.97 6.58
CA ALA A 186 -3.26 17.02 7.42
C ALA A 186 -1.86 16.76 6.86
N VAL A 187 -1.01 16.13 7.67
CA VAL A 187 0.29 15.60 7.25
C VAL A 187 0.23 14.09 7.26
N SER A 188 0.64 13.43 6.17
CA SER A 188 0.48 11.98 6.04
C SER A 188 1.79 11.26 5.76
N PRO A 189 2.68 11.02 6.78
CA PRO A 189 3.74 10.03 6.61
C PRO A 189 3.09 8.67 6.33
N HIS A 190 3.38 8.07 5.16
CA HIS A 190 2.65 6.91 4.65
C HIS A 190 2.57 5.76 5.67
N ALA A 191 3.72 5.25 6.09
CA ALA A 191 3.81 4.18 7.08
C ALA A 191 5.20 4.15 7.74
N PRO A 192 5.36 3.55 8.93
CA PRO A 192 6.66 3.43 9.59
C PRO A 192 7.73 2.70 8.76
N TYR A 193 7.36 1.75 7.91
CA TYR A 193 8.30 1.02 7.05
C TYR A 193 8.67 1.77 5.76
N THR A 194 7.90 2.77 5.36
CA THR A 194 8.17 3.62 4.19
C THR A 194 8.75 4.98 4.56
N CYS A 195 8.96 5.24 5.85
CA CYS A 195 9.52 6.48 6.38
C CYS A 195 10.74 6.19 7.26
N THR A 196 11.69 7.13 7.30
CA THR A 196 12.79 7.08 8.27
C THR A 196 12.38 7.78 9.57
N PRO A 197 13.13 7.57 10.68
CA PRO A 197 12.89 8.31 11.93
C PRO A 197 12.91 9.83 11.75
N GLU A 198 13.77 10.33 10.85
CA GLU A 198 13.90 11.77 10.53
C GLU A 198 12.62 12.30 9.89
N ILE A 199 12.08 11.56 8.91
CA ILE A 199 10.83 11.90 8.21
C ILE A 199 9.67 11.93 9.21
N LEU A 200 9.54 10.91 10.05
CA LEU A 200 8.46 10.84 11.05
C LEU A 200 8.51 12.00 12.04
N ARG A 201 9.70 12.36 12.53
CA ARG A 201 9.88 13.53 13.41
C ARG A 201 9.52 14.83 12.70
N ALA A 202 9.94 14.99 11.44
CA ALA A 202 9.65 16.19 10.65
C ALA A 202 8.14 16.34 10.37
N CYS A 203 7.46 15.24 10.02
CA CYS A 203 6.00 15.22 9.84
C CYS A 203 5.27 15.56 11.14
N SER A 204 5.68 14.97 12.27
CA SER A 204 5.09 15.26 13.58
C SER A 204 5.29 16.72 13.98
N ALA A 205 6.48 17.27 13.80
CA ALA A 205 6.78 18.68 14.08
C ALA A 205 5.92 19.62 13.21
N LEU A 206 5.76 19.30 11.92
CA LEU A 206 4.92 20.09 11.02
C LEU A 206 3.45 20.06 11.43
N ALA A 207 2.93 18.87 11.79
CA ALA A 207 1.55 18.71 12.26
C ALA A 207 1.29 19.51 13.56
N GLN A 208 2.23 19.47 14.51
CA GLN A 208 2.16 20.24 15.76
C GLN A 208 2.24 21.75 15.53
N GLU A 209 3.14 22.21 14.64
CA GLU A 209 3.31 23.64 14.32
C GLU A 209 2.00 24.30 13.86
N PHE A 210 1.21 23.56 13.06
CA PHE A 210 -0.05 24.06 12.52
C PHE A 210 -1.30 23.59 13.25
N ASP A 211 -1.14 22.73 14.26
CA ASP A 211 -2.24 22.09 15.02
C ASP A 211 -3.20 21.29 14.11
N VAL A 212 -2.66 20.57 13.13
CA VAL A 212 -3.39 19.74 12.17
C VAL A 212 -3.21 18.25 12.45
N PRO A 213 -4.12 17.37 11.97
CA PRO A 213 -3.96 15.92 12.11
C PRO A 213 -2.70 15.38 11.43
N LEU A 214 -2.17 14.27 11.98
CA LEU A 214 -1.18 13.42 11.35
C LEU A 214 -1.81 12.05 11.07
N HIS A 215 -1.90 11.66 9.82
CA HIS A 215 -2.55 10.43 9.36
C HIS A 215 -1.52 9.44 8.83
N THR A 216 -1.54 8.17 9.30
CA THR A 216 -0.54 7.15 8.90
C THR A 216 -1.05 5.73 9.10
N HIS A 217 -0.53 4.77 8.30
CA HIS A 217 -0.80 3.34 8.47
C HIS A 217 0.04 2.77 9.62
N ILE A 218 -0.57 1.95 10.47
CA ILE A 218 0.08 1.39 11.67
C ILE A 218 -0.31 -0.07 11.86
N SER A 219 0.71 -0.95 11.91
CA SER A 219 0.55 -2.36 12.30
C SER A 219 -0.54 -3.08 11.50
N GLU A 220 -0.55 -2.87 10.19
CA GLU A 220 -1.54 -3.46 9.29
C GLU A 220 -1.34 -4.97 9.15
N THR A 221 -0.09 -5.42 8.94
CA THR A 221 0.23 -6.83 8.75
C THR A 221 1.14 -7.37 9.84
N ALA A 222 1.05 -8.68 10.14
CA ALA A 222 1.99 -9.35 11.04
C ALA A 222 3.44 -9.22 10.55
N PHE A 223 3.64 -9.25 9.24
CA PHE A 223 4.96 -9.10 8.61
C PHE A 223 5.59 -7.71 8.91
N GLU A 224 4.81 -6.64 8.86
CA GLU A 224 5.27 -5.30 9.26
C GLU A 224 5.78 -5.29 10.70
N VAL A 225 4.99 -5.83 11.64
CA VAL A 225 5.34 -5.84 13.06
C VAL A 225 6.59 -6.69 13.34
N ASP A 226 6.69 -7.86 12.70
CA ASP A 226 7.84 -8.77 12.88
C ASP A 226 9.11 -8.18 12.25
N ASN A 227 9.02 -7.53 11.11
CA ASN A 227 10.14 -6.81 10.51
C ASN A 227 10.61 -5.66 11.38
N MET A 228 9.68 -4.87 11.92
CA MET A 228 10.01 -3.76 12.81
C MET A 228 10.73 -4.25 14.08
N ARG A 229 10.29 -5.37 14.67
CA ARG A 229 10.98 -6.00 15.80
C ARG A 229 12.38 -6.47 15.44
N ARG A 230 12.55 -7.07 14.26
CA ARG A 230 13.84 -7.58 13.80
C ARG A 230 14.84 -6.46 13.50
N GLU A 231 14.40 -5.40 12.84
CA GLU A 231 15.26 -4.31 12.38
C GLU A 231 15.53 -3.27 13.47
N ASN A 232 14.53 -2.96 14.30
CA ASN A 232 14.58 -1.87 15.28
C ASN A 232 14.53 -2.35 16.74
N GLY A 233 14.43 -3.66 17.00
CA GLY A 233 14.39 -4.24 18.34
C GLY A 233 13.10 -4.01 19.12
N MET A 234 12.06 -3.43 18.49
CA MET A 234 10.77 -3.12 19.11
C MET A 234 9.63 -3.11 18.09
N PRO A 235 8.37 -3.34 18.52
CA PRO A 235 7.22 -3.26 17.63
C PRO A 235 6.88 -1.82 17.22
N VAL A 236 5.91 -1.67 16.31
CA VAL A 236 5.61 -0.41 15.61
C VAL A 236 5.24 0.73 16.57
N VAL A 237 4.30 0.52 17.48
CA VAL A 237 3.79 1.59 18.35
C VAL A 237 4.85 2.15 19.31
N PRO A 238 5.62 1.33 20.03
CA PRO A 238 6.76 1.84 20.83
C PRO A 238 7.79 2.59 19.97
N TRP A 239 8.03 2.14 18.73
CA TRP A 239 9.00 2.76 17.85
C TRP A 239 8.56 4.16 17.40
N ILE A 240 7.31 4.32 16.93
CA ILE A 240 6.79 5.65 16.55
C ILE A 240 6.70 6.60 17.74
N LYS A 241 6.36 6.08 18.93
CA LYS A 241 6.38 6.85 20.18
C LYS A 241 7.79 7.38 20.47
N LYS A 242 8.82 6.52 20.37
CA LYS A 242 10.22 6.90 20.56
C LYS A 242 10.64 8.06 19.61
N HIS A 243 10.04 8.13 18.44
CA HIS A 243 10.34 9.14 17.44
C HIS A 243 9.38 10.34 17.44
N GLY A 244 8.57 10.50 18.51
CA GLY A 244 7.75 11.70 18.74
C GLY A 244 6.48 11.80 17.87
N VAL A 245 6.08 10.74 17.15
CA VAL A 245 4.89 10.78 16.31
C VAL A 245 3.62 10.98 17.12
N LEU A 246 3.55 10.39 18.34
CA LEU A 246 2.38 10.46 19.21
C LEU A 246 2.21 11.80 19.94
N GLU A 247 3.05 12.78 19.67
CA GLU A 247 2.93 14.15 20.16
C GLU A 247 1.98 14.99 19.29
N ALA A 248 1.70 14.54 18.06
CA ALA A 248 0.72 15.14 17.15
C ALA A 248 -0.71 14.56 17.39
N LYS A 249 -1.72 15.17 16.74
CA LYS A 249 -3.08 14.63 16.65
C LYS A 249 -3.12 13.46 15.66
N VAL A 250 -2.79 12.25 16.11
CA VAL A 250 -2.61 11.09 15.24
C VAL A 250 -3.94 10.42 14.90
N LEU A 251 -4.13 10.11 13.63
CA LEU A 251 -5.08 9.13 13.09
C LEU A 251 -4.27 7.93 12.56
N ALA A 252 -4.45 6.77 13.20
CA ALA A 252 -3.77 5.52 12.88
C ALA A 252 -4.71 4.60 12.09
N ALA A 253 -4.38 4.32 10.82
CA ALA A 253 -5.14 3.39 9.99
C ALA A 253 -4.76 1.94 10.29
N HIS A 254 -5.74 1.04 10.16
CA HIS A 254 -5.70 -0.42 10.32
C HIS A 254 -5.55 -0.91 11.76
N CYS A 255 -4.40 -0.78 12.40
CA CYS A 255 -4.13 -1.24 13.75
C CYS A 255 -4.54 -2.72 14.00
N VAL A 256 -4.32 -3.60 12.99
CA VAL A 256 -4.72 -5.01 13.05
C VAL A 256 -3.91 -5.76 14.10
N HIS A 257 -2.60 -5.51 14.15
CA HIS A 257 -1.65 -6.24 14.98
C HIS A 257 -1.11 -5.37 16.13
N ILE A 258 -2.00 -4.84 16.98
CA ILE A 258 -1.62 -4.09 18.19
C ILE A 258 -2.02 -4.83 19.46
N ASP A 259 -1.21 -4.73 20.50
CA ASP A 259 -1.46 -5.35 21.80
C ASP A 259 -2.13 -4.39 22.80
N ALA A 260 -2.51 -4.93 23.97
CA ALA A 260 -3.17 -4.15 25.02
C ALA A 260 -2.28 -3.02 25.61
N GLY A 261 -0.96 -3.15 25.58
CA GLY A 261 -0.02 -2.11 25.99
C GLY A 261 0.04 -0.96 25.00
N GLU A 262 0.03 -1.31 23.72
CA GLU A 262 0.00 -0.37 22.60
C GLU A 262 -1.34 0.40 22.56
N MET A 263 -2.48 -0.28 22.79
CA MET A 263 -3.80 0.35 22.92
C MET A 263 -3.83 1.39 24.06
N ARG A 264 -3.27 1.04 25.22
CA ARG A 264 -3.15 2.02 26.33
C ARG A 264 -2.25 3.21 25.96
N THR A 265 -1.17 2.95 25.23
CA THR A 265 -0.29 4.02 24.73
C THR A 265 -1.05 4.97 23.81
N PHE A 266 -1.83 4.44 22.88
CA PHE A 266 -2.69 5.23 21.99
C PHE A 266 -3.76 6.02 22.75
N LYS A 267 -4.42 5.38 23.73
CA LYS A 267 -5.42 6.07 24.56
C LYS A 267 -4.83 7.27 25.29
N ASN A 268 -3.65 7.11 25.89
CA ASN A 268 -2.98 8.17 26.62
C ASN A 268 -2.52 9.34 25.73
N ALA A 269 -2.23 9.05 24.44
CA ALA A 269 -1.86 10.03 23.43
C ALA A 269 -3.06 10.58 22.64
N ASN A 270 -4.29 10.20 22.99
CA ASN A 270 -5.52 10.57 22.27
C ASN A 270 -5.47 10.23 20.76
N VAL A 271 -4.87 9.10 20.39
CA VAL A 271 -4.82 8.63 19.01
C VAL A 271 -6.20 8.17 18.56
N GLY A 272 -6.63 8.64 17.40
CA GLY A 272 -7.78 8.08 16.67
C GLY A 272 -7.37 6.84 15.88
N VAL A 273 -8.25 5.87 15.74
CA VAL A 273 -8.02 4.66 14.95
C VAL A 273 -9.04 4.55 13.83
N ALA A 274 -8.60 4.23 12.61
CA ALA A 274 -9.47 3.89 11.49
C ALA A 274 -9.43 2.38 11.24
N HIS A 275 -10.56 1.72 11.44
CA HIS A 275 -10.75 0.29 11.16
C HIS A 275 -11.27 0.09 9.75
N ASN A 276 -10.56 -0.66 8.92
CA ASN A 276 -10.83 -0.87 7.49
C ASN A 276 -11.16 -2.35 7.24
N PRO A 277 -12.37 -2.84 7.59
CA PRO A 277 -12.63 -4.27 7.65
C PRO A 277 -12.52 -4.98 6.30
N THR A 278 -13.10 -4.45 5.23
CA THR A 278 -13.08 -5.09 3.90
C THR A 278 -11.66 -5.18 3.35
N SER A 279 -10.90 -4.09 3.37
CA SER A 279 -9.51 -4.07 2.91
C SER A 279 -8.63 -5.04 3.71
N ASN A 280 -8.73 -5.02 5.05
CA ASN A 280 -7.97 -5.93 5.91
C ASN A 280 -8.24 -7.41 5.60
N LEU A 281 -9.50 -7.77 5.31
CA LEU A 281 -9.89 -9.14 4.96
C LEU A 281 -9.44 -9.50 3.55
N LYS A 282 -9.66 -8.63 2.59
CA LYS A 282 -9.33 -8.86 1.19
C LYS A 282 -7.83 -9.04 0.98
N LEU A 283 -7.01 -8.27 1.68
CA LEU A 283 -5.55 -8.37 1.68
C LEU A 283 -5.03 -9.44 2.67
N ALA A 284 -5.92 -10.12 3.39
CA ALA A 284 -5.59 -11.11 4.41
C ALA A 284 -4.65 -10.55 5.51
N SER A 285 -4.76 -9.25 5.81
CA SER A 285 -3.99 -8.60 6.88
C SER A 285 -4.43 -9.07 8.26
N GLY A 286 -5.70 -9.47 8.43
CA GLY A 286 -6.26 -9.99 9.68
C GLY A 286 -7.51 -9.23 10.15
N ILE A 287 -7.94 -9.49 11.39
CA ILE A 287 -9.09 -8.83 12.02
C ILE A 287 -8.58 -7.96 13.18
N ALA A 288 -8.80 -6.66 13.09
CA ALA A 288 -8.40 -5.72 14.13
C ALA A 288 -9.18 -5.97 15.45
N PRO A 289 -8.54 -5.85 16.62
CA PRO A 289 -9.16 -6.13 17.93
C PRO A 289 -10.07 -4.97 18.40
N VAL A 290 -11.05 -4.58 17.58
CA VAL A 290 -11.89 -3.39 17.72
C VAL A 290 -12.62 -3.35 19.07
N VAL A 291 -13.13 -4.50 19.56
CA VAL A 291 -13.82 -4.57 20.85
C VAL A 291 -12.90 -4.11 21.98
N LYS A 292 -11.67 -4.64 22.02
CA LYS A 292 -10.67 -4.27 23.05
C LYS A 292 -10.21 -2.82 22.92
N MET A 293 -10.12 -2.29 21.70
CA MET A 293 -9.83 -0.87 21.46
C MET A 293 -10.90 0.03 22.07
N LEU A 294 -12.19 -0.28 21.82
CA LEU A 294 -13.32 0.46 22.37
C LEU A 294 -13.43 0.34 23.90
N GLU A 295 -13.18 -0.85 24.46
CA GLU A 295 -13.12 -1.09 25.92
C GLU A 295 -11.98 -0.29 26.58
N THR A 296 -10.86 -0.12 25.89
CA THR A 296 -9.74 0.75 26.34
C THR A 296 -10.13 2.23 26.27
N GLY A 297 -11.23 2.57 25.61
CA GLY A 297 -11.74 3.94 25.43
C GLY A 297 -11.11 4.70 24.28
N LEU A 298 -10.57 4.00 23.27
CA LEU A 298 -10.11 4.61 22.03
C LEU A 298 -11.29 5.09 21.17
N ASN A 299 -11.10 6.19 20.46
CA ASN A 299 -12.00 6.58 19.38
C ASN A 299 -11.65 5.75 18.15
N VAL A 300 -12.53 4.83 17.79
CA VAL A 300 -12.36 3.97 16.61
C VAL A 300 -13.42 4.37 15.59
N GLY A 301 -12.98 4.88 14.45
CA GLY A 301 -13.80 5.12 13.26
C GLY A 301 -13.78 3.91 12.32
N ILE A 302 -14.69 3.89 11.37
CA ILE A 302 -14.73 2.93 10.27
C ILE A 302 -14.23 3.63 9.00
N GLY A 303 -13.31 3.00 8.28
CA GLY A 303 -12.82 3.46 7.00
C GLY A 303 -13.03 2.41 5.92
N THR A 304 -13.12 2.84 4.68
CA THR A 304 -13.20 1.95 3.52
C THR A 304 -11.82 1.50 3.05
N ASP A 305 -10.77 2.26 3.37
CA ASP A 305 -9.50 2.23 2.66
C ASP A 305 -9.67 2.66 1.18
N GLY A 306 -8.63 2.51 0.36
CA GLY A 306 -8.69 2.88 -1.05
C GLY A 306 -9.52 1.91 -1.90
N PRO A 307 -10.24 2.39 -2.93
CA PRO A 307 -11.02 1.54 -3.84
C PRO A 307 -10.18 0.51 -4.62
N ALA A 308 -8.87 0.64 -4.63
CA ALA A 308 -7.99 -0.37 -5.20
C ALA A 308 -7.84 -1.62 -4.31
N SER A 309 -8.04 -1.50 -2.98
CA SER A 309 -7.96 -2.62 -2.02
C SER A 309 -9.32 -3.06 -1.49
N ASN A 310 -10.33 -2.17 -1.47
CA ASN A 310 -11.70 -2.47 -1.05
C ASN A 310 -12.63 -2.80 -2.23
N ASN A 311 -12.50 -2.10 -3.34
CA ASN A 311 -13.33 -2.07 -4.54
C ASN A 311 -14.56 -1.16 -4.47
N ASP A 312 -15.03 -0.71 -3.31
CA ASP A 312 -16.08 0.29 -3.21
C ASP A 312 -15.85 1.30 -2.06
N LEU A 313 -16.80 2.23 -1.89
CA LEU A 313 -16.83 3.24 -0.84
C LEU A 313 -18.19 3.21 -0.13
N ASP A 314 -18.76 2.00 0.10
CA ASP A 314 -20.03 1.79 0.77
C ASP A 314 -19.87 1.71 2.29
N MET A 315 -20.23 2.77 3.00
CA MET A 315 -20.12 2.81 4.46
C MET A 315 -21.12 1.86 5.16
N LEU A 316 -22.30 1.62 4.61
CA LEU A 316 -23.26 0.72 5.24
C LEU A 316 -22.78 -0.75 5.19
N GLU A 317 -22.07 -1.15 4.13
CA GLU A 317 -21.39 -2.43 4.07
C GLU A 317 -20.31 -2.54 5.14
N GLU A 318 -19.44 -1.54 5.25
CA GLU A 318 -18.35 -1.50 6.24
C GLU A 318 -18.88 -1.53 7.69
N ILE A 319 -19.96 -0.81 7.99
CA ILE A 319 -20.60 -0.81 9.32
C ILE A 319 -21.12 -2.22 9.65
N ARG A 320 -21.83 -2.85 8.71
CA ARG A 320 -22.37 -4.22 8.86
C ARG A 320 -21.27 -5.23 9.08
N LEU A 321 -20.23 -5.18 8.26
CA LEU A 321 -19.08 -6.07 8.32
C LEU A 321 -18.34 -5.92 9.65
N THR A 322 -18.07 -4.69 10.10
CA THR A 322 -17.46 -4.39 11.40
C THR A 322 -18.24 -5.07 12.55
N ALA A 323 -19.58 -4.91 12.57
CA ALA A 323 -20.41 -5.50 13.62
C ALA A 323 -20.38 -7.04 13.61
N ILE A 324 -20.38 -7.67 12.44
CA ILE A 324 -20.39 -9.13 12.28
C ILE A 324 -19.03 -9.72 12.64
N LEU A 325 -17.95 -9.14 12.13
CA LEU A 325 -16.58 -9.60 12.39
C LEU A 325 -16.22 -9.54 13.87
N ALA A 326 -16.58 -8.45 14.55
CA ALA A 326 -16.33 -8.30 15.97
C ALA A 326 -16.96 -9.43 16.79
N LYS A 327 -18.20 -9.83 16.46
CA LYS A 327 -18.89 -10.95 17.11
C LYS A 327 -18.18 -12.28 16.88
N THR A 328 -17.81 -12.55 15.64
CA THR A 328 -17.11 -13.78 15.27
C THR A 328 -15.73 -13.87 15.90
N ALA A 329 -14.95 -12.79 15.85
CA ALA A 329 -13.59 -12.73 16.42
C ALA A 329 -13.55 -12.90 17.94
N ASN A 330 -14.61 -12.51 18.64
CA ASN A 330 -14.73 -12.66 20.10
C ASN A 330 -15.58 -13.86 20.53
N ASN A 331 -16.15 -14.62 19.58
CA ASN A 331 -17.07 -15.75 19.83
C ASN A 331 -18.22 -15.34 20.77
N ASP A 332 -18.71 -14.10 20.65
CA ASP A 332 -19.77 -13.53 21.47
C ASP A 332 -20.71 -12.66 20.61
N PRO A 333 -21.98 -13.02 20.44
CA PRO A 333 -22.94 -12.26 19.65
C PRO A 333 -23.36 -10.93 20.30
N THR A 334 -23.03 -10.69 21.56
CA THR A 334 -23.43 -9.48 22.31
C THR A 334 -22.45 -8.32 22.16
N VAL A 335 -21.20 -8.57 21.77
CA VAL A 335 -20.21 -7.51 21.58
C VAL A 335 -20.55 -6.66 20.35
N LEU A 336 -20.13 -5.43 20.36
CA LEU A 336 -20.33 -4.45 19.29
C LEU A 336 -21.79 -4.43 18.75
N PRO A 337 -22.78 -4.03 19.56
CA PRO A 337 -24.16 -3.95 19.10
C PRO A 337 -24.32 -2.91 17.99
N ALA A 338 -25.40 -3.00 17.20
CA ALA A 338 -25.66 -2.15 16.03
C ALA A 338 -25.48 -0.63 16.31
N ARG A 339 -25.99 -0.15 17.45
CA ARG A 339 -25.77 1.23 17.89
C ARG A 339 -24.28 1.60 17.93
N LYS A 340 -23.44 0.73 18.52
CA LYS A 340 -22.00 1.00 18.66
C LYS A 340 -21.29 1.02 17.30
N ALA A 341 -21.66 0.13 16.37
CA ALA A 341 -21.14 0.16 15.01
C ALA A 341 -21.52 1.47 14.28
N LEU A 342 -22.75 1.94 14.44
CA LEU A 342 -23.18 3.22 13.87
C LEU A 342 -22.47 4.42 14.54
N GLU A 343 -22.19 4.36 15.86
CA GLU A 343 -21.35 5.36 16.53
C GLU A 343 -19.94 5.43 15.95
N MET A 344 -19.35 4.30 15.53
CA MET A 344 -18.03 4.25 14.89
C MET A 344 -18.04 4.94 13.52
N ALA A 345 -19.10 4.80 12.76
CA ALA A 345 -19.25 5.47 11.45
C ALA A 345 -19.76 6.92 11.54
N THR A 346 -19.95 7.45 12.73
CA THR A 346 -20.46 8.80 12.95
C THR A 346 -19.61 9.53 14.00
N ARG A 347 -20.08 9.63 15.25
CA ARG A 347 -19.44 10.39 16.33
C ARG A 347 -18.03 9.91 16.68
N LEU A 348 -17.82 8.60 16.81
CA LEU A 348 -16.49 8.06 17.13
C LEU A 348 -15.53 8.23 15.94
N GLY A 349 -16.02 8.08 14.70
CA GLY A 349 -15.26 8.38 13.49
C GLY A 349 -14.83 9.85 13.45
N ALA A 350 -15.74 10.78 13.67
CA ALA A 350 -15.42 12.21 13.71
C ALA A 350 -14.40 12.54 14.83
N ASN A 351 -14.51 11.89 16.00
CA ASN A 351 -13.53 12.04 17.08
C ASN A 351 -12.18 11.46 16.70
N ALA A 352 -12.13 10.31 16.00
CA ALA A 352 -10.90 9.70 15.52
C ALA A 352 -10.16 10.59 14.51
N LEU A 353 -10.91 11.32 13.69
CA LEU A 353 -10.39 12.32 12.75
C LEU A 353 -10.02 13.66 13.40
N HIS A 354 -10.21 13.81 14.71
CA HIS A 354 -10.05 15.08 15.46
C HIS A 354 -10.95 16.23 14.98
N ILE A 355 -12.11 15.91 14.37
CA ILE A 355 -13.14 16.87 13.92
C ILE A 355 -14.49 16.70 14.65
N GLY A 356 -14.51 15.98 15.77
CA GLY A 356 -15.75 15.69 16.51
C GLY A 356 -16.47 16.90 17.07
N ASN A 357 -15.79 18.05 17.19
CA ASN A 357 -16.41 19.34 17.52
C ASN A 357 -17.15 19.98 16.34
N ILE A 358 -16.91 19.50 15.11
CA ILE A 358 -17.49 20.03 13.86
C ILE A 358 -18.70 19.20 13.44
N THR A 359 -18.57 17.86 13.44
CA THR A 359 -19.54 16.92 12.84
C THR A 359 -19.64 15.61 13.62
N GLY A 360 -20.38 14.62 13.09
CA GLY A 360 -20.50 13.26 13.63
C GLY A 360 -21.67 13.04 14.56
N SER A 361 -22.40 14.10 14.96
CA SER A 361 -23.66 14.00 15.71
C SER A 361 -24.55 15.21 15.40
N LEU A 362 -25.86 15.03 15.54
CA LEU A 362 -26.83 16.10 15.35
C LEU A 362 -27.03 16.84 16.70
N GLU A 363 -26.20 17.86 16.90
CA GLU A 363 -26.17 18.68 18.11
C GLU A 363 -26.12 20.18 17.77
N VAL A 364 -26.69 21.00 18.60
CA VAL A 364 -26.67 22.46 18.46
C VAL A 364 -25.23 22.96 18.38
N GLY A 365 -24.95 23.81 17.39
CA GLY A 365 -23.62 24.38 17.12
C GLY A 365 -22.74 23.56 16.22
N LYS A 366 -23.07 22.30 15.93
CA LYS A 366 -22.36 21.49 14.90
C LYS A 366 -22.85 21.82 13.51
N ARG A 367 -22.05 21.42 12.50
CA ARG A 367 -22.41 21.58 11.10
C ARG A 367 -23.58 20.68 10.72
N ALA A 368 -24.41 21.15 9.82
CA ALA A 368 -25.53 20.39 9.29
C ALA A 368 -25.00 19.40 8.22
N ASP A 369 -24.37 18.34 8.71
CA ASP A 369 -23.92 17.19 7.93
C ASP A 369 -24.91 16.04 8.23
N ILE A 370 -25.81 15.74 7.27
CA ILE A 370 -27.02 14.94 7.50
C ILE A 370 -27.18 13.92 6.38
N THR A 371 -27.51 12.70 6.74
CA THR A 371 -27.91 11.62 5.83
C THR A 371 -29.32 11.17 6.15
N VAL A 372 -30.14 11.01 5.08
CA VAL A 372 -31.52 10.52 5.19
C VAL A 372 -31.58 9.12 4.57
N ILE A 373 -32.06 8.14 5.36
CA ILE A 373 -32.19 6.74 4.95
C ILE A 373 -33.66 6.39 4.87
N ASP A 374 -34.10 5.91 3.71
CA ASP A 374 -35.43 5.37 3.52
C ASP A 374 -35.53 3.98 4.16
N LEU A 375 -36.42 3.83 5.12
CA LEU A 375 -36.66 2.57 5.80
C LEU A 375 -37.88 1.80 5.25
N SER A 376 -38.49 2.28 4.14
CA SER A 376 -39.67 1.67 3.53
C SER A 376 -39.42 0.44 2.63
N PRO A 377 -38.21 0.21 2.06
CA PRO A 377 -37.94 -0.94 1.22
C PRO A 377 -38.28 -2.28 1.91
N ILE A 378 -38.62 -3.29 1.10
CA ILE A 378 -39.11 -4.59 1.56
C ILE A 378 -38.14 -5.32 2.50
N HIS A 379 -36.84 -5.15 2.30
CA HIS A 379 -35.79 -5.74 3.15
C HIS A 379 -35.73 -5.13 4.56
N ASN A 380 -36.38 -3.98 4.79
CA ASN A 380 -36.56 -3.35 6.09
C ASN A 380 -37.88 -3.76 6.80
N SER A 381 -38.64 -4.71 6.24
CA SER A 381 -39.93 -5.16 6.79
C SER A 381 -39.83 -6.59 7.31
N PRO A 382 -40.60 -6.95 8.40
CA PRO A 382 -41.46 -6.08 9.22
C PRO A 382 -40.69 -5.20 10.21
N LYS A 383 -41.33 -4.15 10.72
CA LYS A 383 -40.80 -3.26 11.76
C LYS A 383 -41.42 -3.61 13.12
N PHE A 384 -40.60 -3.69 14.16
CA PHE A 384 -41.04 -3.92 15.53
C PHE A 384 -40.85 -2.64 16.36
N SER A 385 -41.90 -2.16 17.01
CA SER A 385 -41.92 -0.90 17.79
C SER A 385 -41.69 -1.10 19.30
N ARG A 386 -41.54 -2.35 19.78
CA ARG A 386 -41.40 -2.64 21.23
C ARG A 386 -40.06 -2.16 21.82
N ASP A 387 -39.04 -2.04 21.00
CA ASP A 387 -37.72 -1.55 21.40
C ASP A 387 -37.33 -0.36 20.49
N PRO A 388 -37.22 0.86 21.07
CA PRO A 388 -36.82 2.04 20.31
C PRO A 388 -35.43 1.90 19.67
N ASN A 389 -34.57 1.02 20.20
CA ASN A 389 -33.24 0.74 19.60
C ASN A 389 -33.30 -0.19 18.40
N ALA A 390 -34.44 -0.79 18.05
CA ALA A 390 -34.59 -1.63 16.88
C ALA A 390 -34.20 -0.92 15.56
N ILE A 391 -34.33 0.41 15.52
CA ILE A 391 -33.95 1.22 14.35
C ILE A 391 -32.45 1.12 14.04
N TYR A 392 -31.59 1.00 15.04
CA TYR A 392 -30.15 0.78 14.80
C TYR A 392 -29.89 -0.53 14.07
N SER A 393 -30.63 -1.59 14.44
CA SER A 393 -30.54 -2.91 13.78
C SER A 393 -31.03 -2.85 12.33
N GLN A 394 -32.08 -2.08 12.05
CA GLN A 394 -32.57 -1.87 10.69
C GLN A 394 -31.53 -1.17 9.83
N ILE A 395 -30.93 -0.09 10.33
CA ILE A 395 -29.90 0.65 9.61
C ILE A 395 -28.67 -0.22 9.37
N VAL A 396 -28.14 -0.90 10.40
CA VAL A 396 -26.85 -1.60 10.33
C VAL A 396 -26.94 -2.94 9.62
N TYR A 397 -28.03 -3.70 9.81
CA TYR A 397 -28.11 -5.07 9.30
C TYR A 397 -29.03 -5.25 8.10
N ALA A 398 -29.93 -4.31 7.84
CA ALA A 398 -30.90 -4.44 6.76
C ALA A 398 -30.75 -3.37 5.67
N SER A 399 -30.40 -2.13 6.01
CA SER A 399 -30.27 -1.06 4.99
C SER A 399 -29.02 -1.22 4.12
N HIS A 400 -29.12 -0.68 2.90
CA HIS A 400 -28.07 -0.66 1.89
C HIS A 400 -27.79 0.80 1.45
N ALA A 401 -26.67 1.08 0.78
CA ALA A 401 -26.37 2.40 0.24
C ALA A 401 -27.46 2.94 -0.69
N THR A 402 -28.18 2.04 -1.37
CA THR A 402 -29.33 2.39 -2.23
C THR A 402 -30.52 2.99 -1.49
N ASP A 403 -30.60 2.78 -0.16
CA ASP A 403 -31.66 3.32 0.70
C ASP A 403 -31.36 4.74 1.18
N VAL A 404 -30.13 5.22 1.01
CA VAL A 404 -29.77 6.62 1.25
C VAL A 404 -30.47 7.51 0.22
N SER A 405 -31.42 8.28 0.62
CA SER A 405 -32.23 9.10 -0.29
C SER A 405 -31.69 10.51 -0.52
N ASP A 406 -31.22 11.16 0.56
CA ASP A 406 -30.79 12.55 0.55
C ASP A 406 -29.57 12.75 1.44
N VAL A 407 -28.66 13.65 1.04
CA VAL A 407 -27.42 13.94 1.77
C VAL A 407 -27.15 15.44 1.78
N MET A 408 -26.89 15.97 2.98
CA MET A 408 -26.52 17.37 3.21
C MET A 408 -25.15 17.42 3.87
N CYS A 409 -24.28 18.31 3.42
CA CYS A 409 -23.02 18.63 4.09
C CYS A 409 -22.88 20.15 4.27
N ASN A 410 -22.47 20.58 5.44
CA ASN A 410 -22.30 22.00 5.77
C ASN A 410 -23.53 22.87 5.39
N GLY A 411 -24.73 22.33 5.65
CA GLY A 411 -26.00 22.98 5.36
C GLY A 411 -26.44 23.00 3.89
N LYS A 412 -25.66 22.41 2.99
CA LYS A 412 -25.97 22.35 1.56
C LYS A 412 -26.31 20.94 1.12
N TRP A 413 -27.37 20.78 0.35
CA TRP A 413 -27.76 19.52 -0.24
C TRP A 413 -26.75 19.11 -1.32
N LEU A 414 -26.16 17.93 -1.18
CA LEU A 414 -25.28 17.29 -2.16
C LEU A 414 -26.05 16.29 -3.02
N MET A 415 -27.05 15.64 -2.43
CA MET A 415 -27.93 14.69 -3.11
C MET A 415 -29.38 14.89 -2.61
N ARG A 416 -30.35 14.81 -3.54
CA ARG A 416 -31.78 14.80 -3.25
C ARG A 416 -32.45 13.73 -4.09
N GLU A 417 -33.26 12.87 -3.44
CA GLU A 417 -33.97 11.78 -4.11
C GLU A 417 -33.02 10.96 -5.02
N ARG A 418 -31.86 10.59 -4.51
CA ARG A 418 -30.78 9.84 -5.20
C ARG A 418 -30.13 10.58 -6.37
N LYS A 419 -30.43 11.84 -6.63
CA LYS A 419 -29.81 12.65 -7.67
C LYS A 419 -28.71 13.53 -7.09
N LEU A 420 -27.51 13.41 -7.58
CA LEU A 420 -26.38 14.30 -7.26
C LEU A 420 -26.69 15.72 -7.75
N LEU A 421 -26.37 16.72 -6.92
CA LEU A 421 -26.62 18.13 -7.24
C LEU A 421 -25.34 18.91 -7.56
N THR A 422 -24.19 18.40 -7.16
CA THR A 422 -22.90 19.09 -7.28
C THR A 422 -21.98 18.44 -8.31
N LEU A 423 -22.30 17.24 -8.79
CA LEU A 423 -21.45 16.44 -9.68
C LEU A 423 -22.27 15.88 -10.85
N ASP A 424 -21.66 15.83 -12.04
CA ASP A 424 -22.23 15.19 -13.23
C ASP A 424 -21.73 13.75 -13.34
N GLU A 425 -22.53 12.80 -12.82
CA GLU A 425 -22.23 11.38 -12.77
C GLU A 425 -21.89 10.80 -14.16
N LYS A 426 -22.60 11.22 -15.20
CA LYS A 426 -22.39 10.71 -16.56
C LYS A 426 -21.03 11.11 -17.12
N SER A 427 -20.69 12.39 -17.01
CA SER A 427 -19.39 12.90 -17.47
C SER A 427 -18.23 12.25 -16.73
N LEU A 428 -18.37 12.00 -15.41
CA LEU A 428 -17.36 11.31 -14.61
C LEU A 428 -17.11 9.87 -15.07
N LEU A 429 -18.18 9.11 -15.37
CA LEU A 429 -18.08 7.73 -15.86
C LEU A 429 -17.45 7.64 -17.26
N GLU A 430 -17.78 8.57 -18.16
CA GLU A 430 -17.16 8.65 -19.49
C GLU A 430 -15.65 8.89 -19.37
N SER A 431 -15.25 9.86 -18.55
CA SER A 431 -13.82 10.18 -18.30
C SER A 431 -13.06 9.04 -17.64
N ALA A 432 -13.67 8.35 -16.65
CA ALA A 432 -13.07 7.17 -16.01
C ALA A 432 -12.80 6.04 -17.02
N SER A 433 -13.73 5.81 -17.94
CA SER A 433 -13.58 4.78 -18.97
C SER A 433 -12.41 5.04 -19.92
N GLU A 434 -12.07 6.31 -20.16
CA GLU A 434 -10.88 6.66 -20.96
C GLU A 434 -9.57 6.36 -20.21
N TYR A 435 -9.53 6.63 -18.89
CA TYR A 435 -8.37 6.26 -18.08
C TYR A 435 -8.19 4.74 -18.00
N ALA A 436 -9.26 3.99 -17.79
CA ALA A 436 -9.21 2.53 -17.74
C ALA A 436 -8.56 1.95 -19.01
N LYS A 437 -8.93 2.44 -20.21
CA LYS A 437 -8.31 2.01 -21.48
C LYS A 437 -6.80 2.29 -21.56
N LYS A 438 -6.36 3.44 -21.02
CA LYS A 438 -4.94 3.79 -20.99
C LYS A 438 -4.18 2.86 -20.06
N VAL A 439 -4.70 2.62 -18.86
CA VAL A 439 -4.12 1.72 -17.85
C VAL A 439 -4.06 0.29 -18.37
N ASP A 440 -5.14 -0.23 -18.96
CA ASP A 440 -5.16 -1.57 -19.59
C ASP A 440 -4.10 -1.71 -20.69
N THR A 441 -3.97 -0.71 -21.56
CA THR A 441 -2.96 -0.72 -22.62
C THR A 441 -1.55 -0.81 -22.05
N PHE A 442 -1.28 -0.03 -21.01
CA PHE A 442 0.01 -0.06 -20.31
C PHE A 442 0.27 -1.42 -19.65
N LEU A 443 -0.70 -1.96 -18.93
CA LEU A 443 -0.55 -3.26 -18.24
C LEU A 443 -0.36 -4.41 -19.22
N ILE A 444 -1.16 -4.48 -20.29
CA ILE A 444 -1.03 -5.50 -21.33
C ILE A 444 0.37 -5.45 -21.96
N LYS A 445 0.87 -4.24 -22.28
CA LYS A 445 2.23 -4.07 -22.81
C LYS A 445 3.29 -4.54 -21.83
N ARG A 446 3.14 -4.19 -20.55
CA ARG A 446 4.06 -4.57 -19.47
C ARG A 446 4.09 -6.08 -19.23
N GLU A 447 2.92 -6.73 -19.20
CA GLU A 447 2.83 -8.16 -18.92
C GLU A 447 3.37 -9.05 -20.02
N ARG A 448 3.43 -8.55 -21.25
CA ARG A 448 4.00 -9.27 -22.40
C ARG A 448 5.52 -9.38 -22.38
N SER A 449 6.23 -8.68 -21.49
CA SER A 449 7.69 -8.65 -21.47
C SER A 449 8.22 -8.75 -20.04
N VAL A 450 9.06 -9.76 -19.80
CA VAL A 450 9.76 -9.92 -18.50
C VAL A 450 10.66 -8.72 -18.22
N LEU A 451 11.27 -8.13 -19.25
CA LEU A 451 12.07 -6.90 -19.12
C LEU A 451 11.21 -5.73 -18.63
N SER A 452 10.01 -5.55 -19.19
CA SER A 452 9.10 -4.47 -18.78
C SER A 452 8.64 -4.66 -17.32
N LYS A 453 8.39 -5.89 -16.90
CA LYS A 453 8.11 -6.21 -15.48
C LYS A 453 9.30 -5.87 -14.57
N LEU A 454 10.52 -6.19 -15.00
CA LEU A 454 11.74 -5.90 -14.23
C LEU A 454 11.96 -4.38 -14.09
N ILE A 455 11.76 -3.61 -15.17
CA ILE A 455 11.88 -2.15 -15.17
C ILE A 455 10.86 -1.52 -14.21
N ALA A 456 9.64 -2.04 -14.19
CA ALA A 456 8.55 -1.50 -13.37
C ALA A 456 8.80 -1.57 -11.86
N ILE A 457 9.57 -2.55 -11.38
CA ILE A 457 9.93 -2.64 -9.94
C ILE A 457 11.12 -1.74 -9.56
N GLY A 458 11.73 -1.05 -10.53
CA GLY A 458 12.70 0.02 -10.32
C GLY A 458 14.15 -0.41 -10.16
N GLY A 459 15.06 0.57 -10.24
CA GLY A 459 16.49 0.39 -9.97
C GLY A 459 17.26 -0.42 -11.02
N VAL A 460 16.72 -0.56 -12.23
CA VAL A 460 17.34 -1.37 -13.31
C VAL A 460 18.49 -0.62 -13.95
N THR A 461 19.64 -1.31 -14.04
CA THR A 461 20.80 -0.88 -14.82
C THR A 461 21.06 -1.88 -15.95
N GLN A 462 21.35 -1.40 -17.14
CA GLN A 462 21.73 -2.23 -18.28
C GLN A 462 23.24 -2.41 -18.31
N GLU A 463 23.71 -3.65 -18.47
CA GLU A 463 25.10 -3.98 -18.76
C GLU A 463 25.17 -4.81 -20.04
N GLU A 464 25.92 -4.34 -21.02
CA GLU A 464 26.31 -5.12 -22.17
C GLU A 464 27.78 -5.47 -22.05
N SER A 465 28.12 -6.74 -22.23
CA SER A 465 29.51 -7.19 -22.22
C SER A 465 29.70 -8.39 -23.12
N PHE A 466 30.84 -8.39 -23.79
CA PHE A 466 31.37 -9.58 -24.44
C PHE A 466 32.37 -10.24 -23.49
N GLU A 467 32.21 -11.53 -23.27
CA GLU A 467 33.07 -12.32 -22.38
C GLU A 467 33.55 -13.58 -23.11
N VAL A 468 34.86 -13.84 -23.05
CA VAL A 468 35.39 -15.16 -23.37
C VAL A 468 35.47 -15.97 -22.10
N GLN A 469 34.91 -17.15 -22.10
CA GLN A 469 34.88 -18.02 -20.93
C GLN A 469 35.10 -19.49 -21.26
N VAL A 470 35.61 -20.22 -20.27
CA VAL A 470 35.67 -21.67 -20.24
C VAL A 470 35.17 -22.17 -18.90
N LYS A 471 34.57 -23.33 -18.89
CA LYS A 471 34.24 -24.09 -17.69
C LYS A 471 34.81 -25.52 -17.86
N ALA A 472 35.44 -26.03 -16.81
CA ALA A 472 35.99 -27.37 -16.83
C ALA A 472 35.82 -28.04 -15.45
N ARG A 473 35.75 -29.36 -15.45
CA ARG A 473 35.77 -30.15 -14.21
C ARG A 473 37.20 -30.26 -13.67
N VAL A 474 37.34 -30.15 -12.36
CA VAL A 474 38.61 -30.23 -11.64
C VAL A 474 38.65 -31.52 -10.83
N ASP A 475 39.70 -32.34 -11.03
CA ASP A 475 39.87 -33.60 -10.30
C ASP A 475 40.47 -33.39 -8.91
N ASP A 476 41.40 -32.43 -8.77
CA ASP A 476 42.11 -32.13 -7.55
C ASP A 476 42.04 -30.61 -7.26
N PRO A 477 41.04 -30.17 -6.46
CA PRO A 477 40.90 -28.76 -6.15
C PRO A 477 42.05 -28.19 -5.31
N GLN A 478 42.81 -29.02 -4.58
CA GLN A 478 43.94 -28.55 -3.78
C GLN A 478 45.09 -28.09 -4.68
N LYS A 479 45.40 -28.83 -5.76
CA LYS A 479 46.38 -28.38 -6.75
C LYS A 479 46.00 -27.09 -7.45
N THR A 480 44.70 -26.89 -7.70
CA THR A 480 44.19 -25.63 -8.25
C THR A 480 44.43 -24.48 -7.30
N LEU A 481 44.19 -24.68 -6.00
CA LEU A 481 44.41 -23.65 -4.97
C LEU A 481 45.91 -23.31 -4.83
N GLU A 482 46.80 -24.30 -4.91
CA GLU A 482 48.26 -24.11 -4.88
C GLU A 482 48.74 -23.33 -6.12
N ALA A 483 48.23 -23.66 -7.30
CA ALA A 483 48.55 -22.93 -8.53
C ALA A 483 48.04 -21.48 -8.51
N LEU A 484 46.87 -21.21 -7.92
CA LEU A 484 46.34 -19.86 -7.71
C LEU A 484 47.16 -19.02 -6.74
N ALA A 485 47.94 -19.64 -5.86
CA ALA A 485 48.87 -19.00 -4.94
C ALA A 485 50.29 -18.85 -5.48
N SER A 486 50.55 -19.29 -6.71
CA SER A 486 51.89 -19.26 -7.33
C SER A 486 52.29 -17.86 -7.82
N ASP A 487 53.59 -17.60 -7.90
CA ASP A 487 54.14 -16.32 -8.41
C ASP A 487 53.85 -16.06 -9.92
N GLN A 488 53.27 -17.03 -10.63
CA GLN A 488 52.90 -16.87 -12.05
C GLN A 488 51.62 -16.05 -12.23
N LEU A 489 50.83 -15.83 -11.14
CA LEU A 489 49.59 -15.07 -11.13
C LEU A 489 49.69 -13.89 -10.19
N THR A 490 49.34 -12.71 -10.68
CA THR A 490 49.24 -11.53 -9.79
C THR A 490 47.82 -11.45 -9.27
N LEU A 491 47.65 -11.70 -7.98
CA LEU A 491 46.35 -11.61 -7.32
C LEU A 491 45.94 -10.15 -7.09
N ILE A 492 44.77 -9.75 -7.62
CA ILE A 492 44.15 -8.44 -7.35
C ILE A 492 43.18 -8.57 -6.19
N ARG A 493 42.29 -9.58 -6.21
CA ARG A 493 41.24 -9.76 -5.20
C ARG A 493 40.83 -11.23 -5.11
N LYS A 494 40.54 -11.69 -3.89
CA LYS A 494 39.86 -12.96 -3.63
C LYS A 494 38.56 -12.72 -2.87
N ALA A 495 37.59 -13.63 -3.04
CA ALA A 495 36.35 -13.64 -2.29
C ALA A 495 35.78 -15.06 -2.20
N HIS A 496 35.07 -15.36 -1.13
CA HIS A 496 34.39 -16.62 -0.91
C HIS A 496 32.90 -16.36 -0.73
N TYR A 497 32.06 -17.09 -1.45
CA TYR A 497 30.62 -16.94 -1.45
C TYR A 497 29.94 -18.28 -1.28
N HIS A 498 28.85 -18.29 -0.52
CA HIS A 498 27.78 -19.26 -0.69
C HIS A 498 26.73 -18.60 -1.59
N GLU A 499 26.55 -19.11 -2.79
CA GLU A 499 25.63 -18.53 -3.79
C GLU A 499 24.39 -19.40 -3.93
N PHE A 500 23.21 -18.80 -3.71
CA PHE A 500 21.89 -19.37 -3.97
C PHE A 500 21.29 -18.67 -5.18
N ASP A 501 21.16 -19.38 -6.29
CA ASP A 501 20.55 -18.89 -7.52
C ASP A 501 19.18 -19.54 -7.71
N THR A 502 18.12 -18.73 -7.79
CA THR A 502 16.80 -19.14 -8.26
C THR A 502 16.58 -18.57 -9.65
N TYR A 503 16.44 -19.43 -10.64
CA TYR A 503 16.13 -19.05 -12.02
C TYR A 503 14.65 -19.19 -12.29
N PHE A 504 14.06 -18.14 -12.84
CA PHE A 504 12.71 -18.10 -13.36
C PHE A 504 12.77 -18.26 -14.88
N LEU A 505 12.15 -19.33 -15.39
CA LEU A 505 12.08 -19.66 -16.81
C LEU A 505 10.68 -19.38 -17.34
N PHE A 506 10.57 -19.01 -18.62
CA PHE A 506 9.31 -18.63 -19.26
C PHE A 506 9.17 -19.40 -20.59
N HIS A 507 7.97 -19.92 -20.90
CA HIS A 507 7.74 -20.79 -22.05
C HIS A 507 8.06 -20.14 -23.40
N ASP A 508 7.79 -18.83 -23.51
CA ASP A 508 7.86 -18.11 -24.80
C ASP A 508 9.07 -17.18 -24.91
N GLU A 509 9.99 -17.21 -23.93
CA GLU A 509 11.15 -16.33 -23.89
C GLU A 509 12.44 -17.13 -23.68
N THR A 510 13.49 -16.77 -24.44
CA THR A 510 14.85 -17.28 -24.23
C THR A 510 15.54 -16.62 -23.04
N ASP A 511 15.05 -15.47 -22.63
CA ASP A 511 15.53 -14.72 -21.48
C ASP A 511 15.03 -15.33 -20.18
N ARG A 512 15.85 -15.26 -19.15
CA ARG A 512 15.55 -15.78 -17.82
C ARG A 512 15.88 -14.76 -16.74
N VAL A 513 15.06 -14.70 -15.70
CA VAL A 513 15.35 -13.91 -14.51
C VAL A 513 16.06 -14.79 -13.49
N ARG A 514 17.17 -14.32 -12.97
CA ARG A 514 17.86 -14.94 -11.85
C ARG A 514 17.71 -14.05 -10.61
N TYR A 515 17.12 -14.60 -9.57
CA TYR A 515 17.23 -14.08 -8.21
C TYR A 515 18.45 -14.72 -7.57
N ARG A 516 19.40 -13.94 -7.07
CA ARG A 516 20.62 -14.41 -6.45
C ARG A 516 20.76 -13.87 -5.03
N GLU A 517 21.08 -14.79 -4.11
CA GLU A 517 21.59 -14.50 -2.79
C GLU A 517 23.07 -14.84 -2.75
N ASP A 518 23.92 -13.86 -2.46
CA ASP A 518 25.38 -14.06 -2.24
C ASP A 518 25.63 -13.88 -0.74
N GLU A 519 25.96 -14.93 -0.01
CA GLU A 519 26.49 -14.88 1.33
C GLU A 519 28.01 -14.82 1.29
N PHE A 520 28.59 -13.73 1.78
CA PHE A 520 30.03 -13.54 1.87
C PHE A 520 30.57 -14.30 3.08
N ILE A 521 31.55 -15.18 2.87
CA ILE A 521 32.15 -16.04 3.89
C ILE A 521 33.56 -15.54 4.19
N ASP A 522 33.90 -15.36 5.47
CA ASP A 522 35.25 -15.03 5.90
C ASP A 522 36.17 -16.27 6.00
N ASP A 523 37.45 -16.05 6.30
CA ASP A 523 38.44 -17.15 6.44
C ASP A 523 38.12 -18.09 7.60
N ALA A 524 37.25 -17.70 8.57
CA ALA A 524 36.77 -18.53 9.67
C ALA A 524 35.49 -19.33 9.30
N GLY A 525 34.96 -19.18 8.11
CA GLY A 525 33.75 -19.85 7.62
C GLY A 525 32.44 -19.19 8.10
N LYS A 526 32.51 -17.95 8.61
CA LYS A 526 31.33 -17.21 9.07
C LYS A 526 30.79 -16.29 7.98
N VAL A 527 29.46 -16.23 7.86
CA VAL A 527 28.77 -15.27 6.99
C VAL A 527 28.93 -13.86 7.57
N THR A 528 29.50 -12.95 6.79
CA THR A 528 29.76 -11.56 7.17
C THR A 528 28.75 -10.59 6.59
N GLN A 529 28.23 -10.88 5.39
CA GLN A 529 27.27 -10.05 4.67
C GLN A 529 26.47 -10.93 3.72
N ALA A 530 25.21 -10.56 3.49
CA ALA A 530 24.39 -11.09 2.40
C ALA A 530 24.05 -9.99 1.40
N ARG A 531 23.96 -10.36 0.11
CA ARG A 531 23.57 -9.44 -0.95
C ARG A 531 22.55 -10.12 -1.87
N TYR A 532 21.48 -9.40 -2.19
CA TYR A 532 20.38 -9.88 -3.00
C TYR A 532 20.30 -9.13 -4.32
N ARG A 533 20.12 -9.84 -5.45
CA ARG A 533 20.09 -9.25 -6.79
C ARG A 533 19.16 -9.99 -7.73
N LEU A 534 18.46 -9.21 -8.57
CA LEU A 534 17.79 -9.71 -9.76
C LEU A 534 18.68 -9.49 -10.99
N THR A 535 18.64 -10.43 -11.90
CA THR A 535 19.33 -10.30 -13.20
C THR A 535 18.45 -10.90 -14.28
N LEU A 536 18.01 -10.10 -15.24
CA LEU A 536 17.48 -10.60 -16.50
C LEU A 536 18.69 -10.91 -17.39
N ILE A 537 18.79 -12.14 -17.84
CA ILE A 537 19.93 -12.66 -18.61
C ILE A 537 19.44 -13.01 -19.99
N GLY A 538 19.81 -12.19 -20.99
CA GLY A 538 19.85 -12.58 -22.38
C GLY A 538 21.25 -13.10 -22.72
N GLN A 539 21.35 -14.17 -23.46
CA GLN A 539 22.63 -14.79 -23.80
C GLN A 539 22.66 -15.29 -25.25
N GLY A 540 23.68 -14.87 -25.99
CA GLY A 540 23.97 -15.37 -27.30
C GLY A 540 25.42 -15.89 -27.39
N THR A 541 25.65 -16.93 -28.11
CA THR A 541 27.01 -17.40 -28.45
C THR A 541 27.45 -16.72 -29.74
N GLU A 542 28.51 -15.89 -29.68
CA GLU A 542 29.05 -15.16 -30.83
C GLU A 542 30.09 -15.98 -31.60
N ALA A 543 30.93 -16.70 -30.88
CA ALA A 543 31.95 -17.56 -31.46
C ALA A 543 32.31 -18.71 -30.51
N GLN A 544 32.75 -19.84 -31.09
CA GLN A 544 33.26 -20.98 -30.35
C GLN A 544 34.74 -21.17 -30.70
N PHE A 545 35.57 -21.34 -29.67
CA PHE A 545 36.98 -21.67 -29.73
C PHE A 545 37.18 -23.10 -29.24
N GLU A 546 38.37 -23.69 -29.45
CA GLU A 546 38.69 -25.07 -29.07
C GLU A 546 38.32 -25.39 -27.61
N ASN A 547 38.60 -24.45 -26.69
CA ASN A 547 38.39 -24.64 -25.23
C ASN A 547 37.52 -23.57 -24.59
N SER A 548 36.95 -22.66 -25.37
CA SER A 548 36.18 -21.53 -24.82
C SER A 548 35.10 -21.04 -25.76
N VAL A 549 34.19 -20.26 -25.26
CA VAL A 549 33.15 -19.59 -26.03
C VAL A 549 33.19 -18.09 -25.77
N MET A 550 32.96 -17.30 -26.81
CA MET A 550 32.67 -15.88 -26.68
C MET A 550 31.16 -15.69 -26.60
N LEU A 551 30.73 -15.03 -25.56
CA LEU A 551 29.33 -14.77 -25.32
C LEU A 551 29.06 -13.27 -25.37
N SER A 552 28.06 -12.90 -26.16
CA SER A 552 27.35 -11.61 -25.99
C SER A 552 26.39 -11.74 -24.84
N ARG A 553 26.49 -10.84 -23.87
CA ARG A 553 25.60 -10.83 -22.72
C ARG A 553 24.97 -9.47 -22.57
N SER A 554 23.66 -9.42 -22.80
CA SER A 554 22.83 -8.32 -22.35
C SER A 554 22.25 -8.68 -20.99
N ARG A 555 22.49 -7.81 -20.01
CA ARG A 555 22.03 -8.03 -18.65
C ARG A 555 21.33 -6.78 -18.15
N TYR A 556 20.17 -6.97 -17.56
CA TYR A 556 19.51 -5.95 -16.78
C TYR A 556 19.59 -6.36 -15.32
N LEU A 557 20.23 -5.51 -14.52
CA LEU A 557 20.48 -5.74 -13.10
C LEU A 557 19.55 -4.85 -12.28
N ALA A 558 18.91 -5.42 -11.26
CA ALA A 558 18.14 -4.68 -10.28
C ALA A 558 18.48 -5.15 -8.86
N PRO A 559 18.45 -4.28 -7.85
CA PRO A 559 18.51 -4.72 -6.47
C PRO A 559 17.26 -5.56 -6.16
N ALA A 560 17.43 -6.68 -5.44
CA ALA A 560 16.30 -7.43 -4.94
C ALA A 560 15.89 -6.85 -3.58
N THR A 561 14.88 -5.99 -3.59
CA THR A 561 14.38 -5.27 -2.41
C THR A 561 13.20 -5.98 -1.74
N GLN A 562 12.65 -7.01 -2.40
CA GLN A 562 11.53 -7.81 -1.94
C GLN A 562 11.97 -9.27 -1.71
N SER A 563 11.10 -10.07 -1.08
CA SER A 563 11.36 -11.48 -0.85
C SER A 563 11.35 -12.31 -2.14
N LEU A 564 12.01 -13.47 -2.14
CA LEU A 564 11.95 -14.43 -3.25
C LEU A 564 10.51 -14.80 -3.62
N ARG A 565 9.64 -14.96 -2.61
CA ARG A 565 8.21 -15.22 -2.79
C ARG A 565 7.53 -14.13 -3.63
N PHE A 566 7.79 -12.86 -3.33
CA PHE A 566 7.26 -11.74 -4.12
C PHE A 566 7.61 -11.88 -5.59
N TYR A 567 8.88 -12.12 -5.92
CA TYR A 567 9.31 -12.23 -7.33
C TYR A 567 8.71 -13.44 -8.04
N ARG A 568 8.53 -14.55 -7.32
CA ARG A 568 7.86 -15.74 -7.84
C ARG A 568 6.39 -15.46 -8.22
N GLU A 569 5.65 -14.79 -7.34
CA GLU A 569 4.25 -14.43 -7.58
C GLU A 569 4.11 -13.34 -8.65
N TYR A 570 5.03 -12.38 -8.69
CA TYR A 570 5.02 -11.28 -9.64
C TYR A 570 5.40 -11.68 -11.07
N PHE A 571 6.50 -12.41 -11.23
CA PHE A 571 6.96 -12.84 -12.55
C PHE A 571 6.13 -14.00 -13.12
N LYS A 572 5.54 -14.83 -12.29
CA LYS A 572 4.74 -16.02 -12.66
C LYS A 572 5.50 -16.94 -13.64
N PRO A 573 6.69 -17.43 -13.27
CA PRO A 573 7.49 -18.27 -14.15
C PRO A 573 6.76 -19.59 -14.47
N SER A 574 7.02 -20.13 -15.65
CA SER A 574 6.55 -21.46 -16.04
C SER A 574 7.31 -22.58 -15.33
N GLU A 575 8.59 -22.33 -15.01
CA GLU A 575 9.46 -23.25 -14.32
C GLU A 575 10.44 -22.51 -13.42
N ILE A 576 10.88 -23.15 -12.33
CA ILE A 576 11.84 -22.62 -11.36
C ILE A 576 12.96 -23.63 -11.21
N LEU A 577 14.20 -23.19 -11.43
CA LEU A 577 15.39 -23.97 -11.17
C LEU A 577 16.22 -23.34 -10.07
N GLU A 578 16.69 -24.17 -9.13
CA GLU A 578 17.52 -23.74 -8.03
C GLU A 578 18.92 -24.29 -8.16
N ILE A 579 19.92 -23.42 -8.02
CA ILE A 579 21.32 -23.78 -8.07
C ILE A 579 22.00 -23.24 -6.81
N GLU A 580 22.55 -24.14 -6.03
CA GLU A 580 23.30 -23.81 -4.83
C GLU A 580 24.78 -24.21 -5.00
N LYS A 581 25.71 -23.32 -4.68
CA LYS A 581 27.14 -23.58 -4.82
C LYS A 581 27.98 -22.84 -3.83
N ASP A 582 29.02 -23.51 -3.37
CA ASP A 582 30.15 -22.91 -2.69
C ASP A 582 31.12 -22.40 -3.76
N ARG A 583 31.34 -21.07 -3.83
CA ARG A 583 32.17 -20.42 -4.84
C ARG A 583 33.32 -19.65 -4.24
N ARG A 584 34.52 -20.03 -4.61
CA ARG A 584 35.72 -19.21 -4.36
C ARG A 584 36.08 -18.48 -5.65
N ARG A 585 36.29 -17.17 -5.56
CA ARG A 585 36.56 -16.30 -6.71
C ARG A 585 37.87 -15.57 -6.55
N TRP A 586 38.65 -15.53 -7.62
CA TRP A 586 39.88 -14.76 -7.76
C TRP A 586 39.75 -13.82 -8.96
N LEU A 587 40.24 -12.60 -8.81
CA LEU A 587 40.58 -11.70 -9.88
C LEU A 587 42.10 -11.65 -9.95
N VAL A 588 42.66 -12.10 -11.06
CA VAL A 588 44.10 -12.21 -11.27
C VAL A 588 44.53 -11.54 -12.55
N VAL A 589 45.81 -11.12 -12.62
CA VAL A 589 46.47 -10.73 -13.88
C VAL A 589 47.41 -11.86 -14.29
N TYR A 590 47.25 -12.33 -15.52
CA TYR A 590 48.14 -13.29 -16.18
C TYR A 590 48.59 -12.75 -17.51
N ARG A 591 49.93 -12.61 -17.69
CA ARG A 591 50.53 -11.98 -18.89
C ARG A 591 49.93 -10.65 -19.29
N GLY A 592 49.60 -9.81 -18.30
CA GLY A 592 49.06 -8.47 -18.52
C GLY A 592 47.55 -8.42 -18.79
N VAL A 593 46.85 -9.53 -18.74
CA VAL A 593 45.39 -9.63 -18.96
C VAL A 593 44.70 -10.03 -17.67
N GLU A 594 43.57 -9.37 -17.36
CA GLU A 594 42.74 -9.68 -16.21
C GLU A 594 41.80 -10.86 -16.48
N PHE A 595 41.77 -11.80 -15.53
CA PHE A 595 40.87 -12.96 -15.55
C PHE A 595 40.14 -13.09 -14.21
N PHE A 596 38.83 -13.37 -14.32
CA PHE A 596 38.05 -13.88 -13.19
C PHE A 596 38.14 -15.42 -13.23
N ILE A 597 38.57 -15.99 -12.12
CA ILE A 597 38.64 -17.42 -11.92
C ILE A 597 37.72 -17.80 -10.78
N ASN A 598 36.75 -18.67 -11.03
CA ASN A 598 35.87 -19.21 -10.02
C ASN A 598 36.17 -20.70 -9.85
N LEU A 599 36.27 -21.15 -8.60
CA LEU A 599 36.30 -22.58 -8.24
C LEU A 599 35.00 -22.86 -7.51
N ASP A 600 34.14 -23.65 -8.13
CA ASP A 600 32.77 -23.93 -7.68
C ASP A 600 32.66 -25.39 -7.24
N ARG A 601 31.99 -25.60 -6.09
CA ARG A 601 31.45 -26.89 -5.68
C ARG A 601 29.93 -26.79 -5.72
N LEU A 602 29.29 -27.57 -6.60
CA LEU A 602 27.82 -27.61 -6.67
C LEU A 602 27.27 -28.38 -5.47
N ILE A 603 26.25 -27.80 -4.83
CA ILE A 603 25.52 -28.40 -3.71
C ILE A 603 24.14 -28.81 -4.22
N LYS A 604 23.51 -27.97 -5.06
CA LYS A 604 22.24 -28.26 -5.74
C LYS A 604 22.31 -27.79 -7.20
N PRO A 605 22.03 -28.63 -8.22
CA PRO A 605 21.85 -30.09 -8.09
C PRO A 605 23.11 -30.73 -7.52
N GLU A 606 22.95 -31.83 -6.80
CA GLU A 606 24.09 -32.55 -6.23
C GLU A 606 24.96 -33.11 -7.36
N ALA A 607 26.14 -32.53 -7.52
CA ALA A 607 27.12 -32.99 -8.51
C ALA A 607 28.47 -33.22 -7.82
N SER A 608 29.00 -34.43 -7.99
CA SER A 608 30.32 -34.80 -7.45
C SER A 608 31.44 -34.02 -8.15
N GLY A 609 32.32 -33.39 -7.35
CA GLY A 609 33.53 -32.73 -7.82
C GLY A 609 33.43 -31.19 -7.80
N HIS A 610 34.50 -30.60 -8.36
CA HIS A 610 34.67 -29.17 -8.46
C HIS A 610 34.70 -28.73 -9.92
N TYR A 611 34.26 -27.49 -10.15
CA TYR A 611 34.27 -26.87 -11.47
C TYR A 611 35.10 -25.60 -11.43
N ILE A 612 35.95 -25.39 -12.40
CA ILE A 612 36.63 -24.12 -12.61
C ILE A 612 35.97 -23.37 -13.76
N GLU A 613 35.71 -22.08 -13.55
CA GLU A 613 35.23 -21.17 -14.57
C GLU A 613 36.23 -20.03 -14.72
N ILE A 614 36.81 -19.87 -15.89
CA ILE A 614 37.77 -18.81 -16.24
C ILE A 614 37.11 -17.91 -17.26
N LYS A 615 37.10 -16.58 -17.02
CA LYS A 615 36.51 -15.62 -17.92
C LYS A 615 37.24 -14.29 -17.94
N SER A 616 37.21 -13.63 -19.10
CA SER A 616 37.72 -12.29 -19.31
C SER A 616 36.79 -11.50 -20.21
N ARG A 617 36.62 -10.21 -19.93
CA ARG A 617 35.90 -9.29 -20.82
C ARG A 617 36.71 -9.14 -22.12
N THR A 618 36.00 -8.99 -23.24
CA THR A 618 36.65 -8.81 -24.56
C THR A 618 35.97 -7.66 -25.31
N TRP A 619 36.73 -7.02 -26.20
CA TRP A 619 36.28 -5.86 -26.97
C TRP A 619 36.16 -6.12 -28.46
N SER A 620 36.74 -7.23 -28.95
CA SER A 620 36.71 -7.63 -30.36
C SER A 620 36.93 -9.11 -30.51
N LYS A 621 36.62 -9.67 -31.73
CA LYS A 621 36.88 -11.06 -32.04
C LYS A 621 38.37 -11.44 -31.96
N ARG A 622 39.27 -10.51 -32.38
CA ARG A 622 40.71 -10.72 -32.27
C ARG A 622 41.19 -10.77 -30.81
N ASP A 623 40.73 -9.85 -30.00
CA ASP A 623 41.01 -9.82 -28.55
C ASP A 623 40.46 -11.09 -27.87
N ALA A 624 39.29 -11.57 -28.32
CA ALA A 624 38.71 -12.82 -27.86
C ALA A 624 39.57 -14.05 -28.21
N ASP A 625 40.11 -14.12 -29.43
CA ASP A 625 40.99 -15.20 -29.86
C ASP A 625 42.30 -15.25 -29.05
N ASP A 626 42.93 -14.08 -28.81
CA ASP A 626 44.11 -13.98 -27.97
C ASP A 626 43.84 -14.38 -26.51
N LYS A 627 42.72 -13.96 -25.94
CA LYS A 627 42.30 -14.33 -24.57
C LYS A 627 41.92 -15.81 -24.47
N ALA A 628 41.31 -16.40 -25.51
CA ALA A 628 41.00 -17.82 -25.54
C ALA A 628 42.27 -18.71 -25.45
N LYS A 629 43.37 -18.31 -26.12
CA LYS A 629 44.67 -18.98 -25.99
C LYS A 629 45.21 -18.90 -24.56
N LEU A 630 45.16 -17.70 -23.93
CA LEU A 630 45.58 -17.52 -22.54
C LEU A 630 44.71 -18.31 -21.56
N ILE A 631 43.41 -18.43 -21.83
CA ILE A 631 42.51 -19.29 -21.04
C ILE A 631 42.94 -20.76 -21.11
N GLY A 632 43.35 -21.25 -22.32
CA GLY A 632 43.88 -22.61 -22.48
C GLY A 632 45.15 -22.84 -21.66
N GLU A 633 46.07 -21.86 -21.64
CA GLU A 633 47.27 -21.91 -20.78
C GLU A 633 46.92 -21.90 -19.30
N LEU A 634 45.99 -21.05 -18.89
CA LEU A 634 45.49 -20.96 -17.49
C LEU A 634 44.83 -22.27 -17.05
N LEU A 635 44.02 -22.91 -17.89
CA LEU A 635 43.43 -24.21 -17.58
C LEU A 635 44.51 -25.25 -17.24
N ASN A 636 45.56 -25.34 -18.07
CA ASN A 636 46.67 -26.26 -17.85
C ASN A 636 47.44 -25.91 -16.57
N LEU A 637 47.73 -24.61 -16.33
CA LEU A 637 48.41 -24.14 -15.12
C LEU A 637 47.64 -24.50 -13.86
N LEU A 638 46.30 -24.39 -13.91
CA LEU A 638 45.39 -24.63 -12.78
C LEU A 638 45.02 -26.12 -12.62
N GLY A 639 45.63 -27.00 -13.44
CA GLY A 639 45.44 -28.45 -13.34
C GLY A 639 44.10 -28.96 -13.87
N ALA A 640 43.37 -28.14 -14.61
CA ALA A 640 42.15 -28.56 -15.29
C ALA A 640 42.47 -29.12 -16.67
N LYS A 641 41.93 -30.27 -16.99
CA LYS A 641 42.18 -30.91 -18.29
C LYS A 641 41.25 -30.36 -19.38
N GLN A 642 41.78 -30.12 -20.56
CA GLN A 642 41.03 -29.59 -21.71
C GLN A 642 39.92 -30.55 -22.19
N ASP A 643 40.13 -31.85 -22.06
CA ASP A 643 39.15 -32.91 -22.39
C ASP A 643 37.95 -32.97 -21.45
N LYS A 644 37.98 -32.22 -20.33
CA LYS A 644 36.91 -32.10 -19.36
C LYS A 644 36.19 -30.76 -19.40
N THR A 645 36.29 -30.01 -20.49
CA THR A 645 35.55 -28.77 -20.68
C THR A 645 34.07 -29.05 -20.78
N VAL A 646 33.30 -28.24 -20.06
CA VAL A 646 31.83 -28.28 -20.00
C VAL A 646 31.31 -27.05 -20.74
N THR A 647 30.75 -27.28 -21.92
CA THR A 647 30.17 -26.19 -22.74
C THR A 647 28.83 -25.70 -22.17
N GLU A 648 28.24 -26.49 -21.30
CA GLU A 648 26.90 -26.25 -20.73
C GLU A 648 26.96 -25.42 -19.46
N GLY A 649 25.97 -24.50 -19.33
CA GLY A 649 25.79 -23.72 -18.09
C GLY A 649 25.20 -24.58 -16.97
N TYR A 650 25.39 -24.18 -15.70
CA TYR A 650 24.82 -24.89 -14.56
C TYR A 650 23.28 -25.02 -14.63
N VAL A 651 22.62 -24.13 -15.37
CA VAL A 651 21.17 -24.22 -15.60
C VAL A 651 20.82 -25.48 -16.38
N LYS A 652 21.55 -25.77 -17.48
CA LYS A 652 21.30 -26.96 -18.27
C LYS A 652 21.61 -28.24 -17.51
N MET A 653 22.64 -28.22 -16.65
CA MET A 653 22.93 -29.33 -15.74
C MET A 653 21.79 -29.56 -14.72
N ALA A 654 21.08 -28.49 -14.31
CA ALA A 654 19.96 -28.59 -13.41
C ALA A 654 18.66 -29.02 -14.10
N GLU A 655 18.51 -28.74 -15.41
CA GLU A 655 17.40 -29.22 -16.25
C GLU A 655 17.49 -30.74 -16.52
N GLU A 656 18.70 -31.31 -16.52
CA GLU A 656 18.94 -32.71 -16.80
C GLU A 656 18.99 -33.61 -15.55
N SER A 657 19.02 -33.02 -14.37
CA SER A 657 19.04 -33.74 -13.08
C SER A 657 17.65 -33.86 -12.48
#